data_9435ad4edd8b4572bc0c9319432c442b
#
_entry.id   9435ad4edd8b4572bc0c9319432c442b
#
_cell.length_a   1.000
_cell.length_b   1.000
_cell.length_c   1.000
_cell.angle_alpha   90.00
_cell.angle_beta   90.00
_cell.angle_gamma   90.00
#
_symmetry.space_group_name_H-M   'P 1'
#
loop_
_entity.id
_entity.type
_entity.pdbx_description
1 polymer ?
#
loop_
_entity_poly.entity_id
_entity_poly.type
_entity_poly.pdbx_seq_one_letter_code
_entity_poly.pdbx_strand_id
1 'polypeptide(L)'
;MTTGGRLLAQAGRGWYQALRLTTPDVAAVSRSLLAMLAVAAVALASVSPAAAVWAAGAAAIAGAVAMQDSPAGRVPVVIVVSLQMGVAVFLGALTASYSWVFIAVVAIWCFAAGMQWALGSNPGVVGAACAALLVISPPVAPSVAGVVFSTLLTVVAGCVQAALIAVWPPQRWRVQREALTGAYRKLAEDARRVAADRDASVGTAPLSSLREAFVDSDATRRPLAYHGGYRLPERITATLGALGGGDEAVALLLSPAAEFLDAIASHNHTARRDAEYALARVDATAAAVTGSHTAAAQRFSQQLHEAAASRFGEFRRPDLIGSVLAAVDVMRGHLTWTSPVLRHAIRLSAATALGVAADRFVAVPHGHWIALTVLIVLRPETAHTYTRCVGRVGGIAVGVLVASALSSIWQPAGSSAVVVAVVFLAVTYAAARFGYLAVTSALAAMITFLLDVDPAKAGPSIEDLLFAVVIGGGLAVMAHVVLPDHGLIRLHQRAGELLKSEIDYAAAVVKAFVHELDHPAEALSAAWQRAFRARAAFEAASGATRADSRELRRWLRSYRTALNAVTSACTSLETTLSSEPSTALTPEFVAAVDDYVDALRGARPSAATPWTVDIDELTAANQQVREQGAGLAADNAAARVLVAEVATITRSLAGIAAAREPTSPG
;
A
#
# COMPACT_ATOMS: atom_id res chain seq x y z
N MET A 1 -11.68 -15.80 38.91
CA MET A 1 -10.85 -15.77 37.70
C MET A 1 -9.73 -14.77 37.92
N THR A 2 -8.50 -15.25 38.00
CA THR A 2 -7.30 -14.49 38.33
C THR A 2 -6.99 -13.49 37.22
N THR A 3 -6.38 -12.35 37.56
CA THR A 3 -5.98 -11.26 36.64
C THR A 3 -5.16 -11.79 35.46
N GLY A 4 -4.38 -12.84 35.62
CA GLY A 4 -3.63 -13.52 34.57
C GLY A 4 -4.51 -14.17 33.50
N GLY A 5 -5.65 -14.75 33.87
CA GLY A 5 -6.59 -15.37 32.92
C GLY A 5 -7.28 -14.34 32.00
N ARG A 6 -7.48 -13.11 32.49
CA ARG A 6 -8.05 -12.00 31.67
C ARG A 6 -7.04 -11.44 30.68
N LEU A 7 -5.76 -11.34 31.06
CA LEU A 7 -4.69 -10.90 30.18
C LEU A 7 -4.41 -11.91 29.06
N LEU A 8 -4.42 -13.20 29.37
CA LEU A 8 -4.28 -14.26 28.37
C LEU A 8 -5.47 -14.32 27.42
N ALA A 9 -6.69 -14.12 27.93
CA ALA A 9 -7.89 -14.06 27.09
C ALA A 9 -7.99 -12.77 26.24
N GLN A 10 -7.43 -11.65 26.71
CA GLN A 10 -7.28 -10.42 25.90
C GLN A 10 -6.18 -10.53 24.86
N ALA A 11 -5.03 -11.10 25.20
CA ALA A 11 -3.96 -11.41 24.26
C ALA A 11 -4.44 -12.39 23.18
N GLY A 12 -5.16 -13.44 23.56
CA GLY A 12 -5.75 -14.40 22.63
C GLY A 12 -6.78 -13.76 21.67
N ARG A 13 -7.62 -12.85 22.16
CA ARG A 13 -8.58 -12.12 21.32
C ARG A 13 -7.89 -11.11 20.40
N GLY A 14 -6.86 -10.42 20.88
CA GLY A 14 -6.03 -9.54 20.05
C GLY A 14 -5.30 -10.32 18.94
N TRP A 15 -4.78 -11.51 19.26
CA TRP A 15 -4.19 -12.43 18.28
C TRP A 15 -5.21 -12.93 17.26
N TYR A 16 -6.41 -13.29 17.68
CA TYR A 16 -7.49 -13.74 16.79
C TYR A 16 -8.01 -12.62 15.88
N GLN A 17 -8.08 -11.38 16.37
CA GLN A 17 -8.44 -10.22 15.55
C GLN A 17 -7.33 -9.86 14.57
N ALA A 18 -6.06 -9.86 15.00
CA ALA A 18 -4.91 -9.69 14.13
C ALA A 18 -4.83 -10.80 13.07
N LEU A 19 -5.15 -12.04 13.43
CA LEU A 19 -5.25 -13.19 12.53
C LEU A 19 -6.40 -13.06 11.51
N ARG A 20 -7.54 -12.48 11.85
CA ARG A 20 -8.67 -12.26 10.92
C ARG A 20 -8.40 -11.15 9.91
N LEU A 21 -7.75 -10.06 10.33
CA LEU A 21 -7.45 -8.92 9.45
C LEU A 21 -6.40 -9.21 8.39
N THR A 22 -5.65 -10.30 8.53
CA THR A 22 -4.50 -10.63 7.69
C THR A 22 -4.54 -12.02 7.04
N THR A 23 -5.63 -12.81 7.12
CA THR A 23 -5.67 -14.08 6.38
C THR A 23 -5.65 -13.82 4.87
N PRO A 24 -4.68 -14.38 4.11
CA PRO A 24 -4.74 -14.31 2.67
C PRO A 24 -6.10 -14.87 2.23
N ASP A 25 -6.64 -14.32 1.16
CA ASP A 25 -7.87 -14.82 0.57
C ASP A 25 -7.67 -16.29 0.19
N VAL A 26 -8.30 -17.20 0.95
CA VAL A 26 -8.14 -18.65 0.77
C VAL A 26 -8.49 -19.05 -0.67
N ALA A 27 -9.50 -18.40 -1.27
CA ALA A 27 -9.89 -18.67 -2.65
C ALA A 27 -8.78 -18.23 -3.65
N ALA A 28 -8.11 -17.11 -3.39
CA ALA A 28 -6.99 -16.66 -4.23
C ALA A 28 -5.76 -17.57 -4.10
N VAL A 29 -5.47 -18.02 -2.88
CA VAL A 29 -4.39 -18.99 -2.61
C VAL A 29 -4.70 -20.32 -3.31
N SER A 30 -5.89 -20.90 -3.08
CA SER A 30 -6.28 -22.17 -3.68
C SER A 30 -6.21 -22.11 -5.20
N ARG A 31 -6.69 -21.02 -5.82
CA ARG A 31 -6.61 -20.82 -7.26
C ARG A 31 -5.17 -20.80 -7.76
N SER A 32 -4.26 -20.07 -7.06
CA SER A 32 -2.85 -20.01 -7.43
C SER A 32 -2.18 -21.39 -7.36
N LEU A 33 -2.46 -22.14 -6.29
CA LEU A 33 -1.93 -23.49 -6.10
C LEU A 33 -2.46 -24.48 -7.14
N LEU A 34 -3.77 -24.43 -7.42
CA LEU A 34 -4.40 -25.29 -8.43
C LEU A 34 -3.83 -25.03 -9.83
N ALA A 35 -3.61 -23.76 -10.19
CA ALA A 35 -3.00 -23.42 -11.47
C ALA A 35 -1.56 -23.94 -11.58
N MET A 36 -0.74 -23.74 -10.55
CA MET A 36 0.63 -24.26 -10.54
C MET A 36 0.64 -25.79 -10.69
N LEU A 37 -0.18 -26.48 -9.89
CA LEU A 37 -0.28 -27.95 -9.93
C LEU A 37 -0.74 -28.45 -11.31
N ALA A 38 -1.80 -27.86 -11.87
CA ALA A 38 -2.35 -28.26 -13.16
C ALA A 38 -1.34 -28.05 -14.31
N VAL A 39 -0.70 -26.88 -14.36
CA VAL A 39 0.27 -26.55 -15.42
C VAL A 39 1.52 -27.43 -15.30
N ALA A 40 2.03 -27.64 -14.07
CA ALA A 40 3.17 -28.51 -13.84
C ALA A 40 2.86 -29.98 -14.19
N ALA A 41 1.68 -30.48 -13.79
CA ALA A 41 1.26 -31.85 -14.09
C ALA A 41 1.12 -32.09 -15.60
N VAL A 42 0.50 -31.16 -16.33
CA VAL A 42 0.38 -31.22 -17.78
C VAL A 42 1.75 -31.18 -18.44
N ALA A 43 2.64 -30.26 -18.03
CA ALA A 43 3.98 -30.16 -18.59
C ALA A 43 4.83 -31.42 -18.31
N LEU A 44 4.70 -32.00 -17.10
CA LEU A 44 5.40 -33.24 -16.74
C LEU A 44 4.90 -34.44 -17.52
N ALA A 45 3.57 -34.57 -17.70
CA ALA A 45 2.95 -35.73 -18.41
C ALA A 45 3.10 -35.65 -19.93
N SER A 46 3.11 -34.44 -20.51
CA SER A 46 3.00 -34.28 -21.98
C SER A 46 4.30 -33.84 -22.65
N VAL A 47 5.29 -33.33 -21.86
CA VAL A 47 6.49 -32.73 -22.42
C VAL A 47 7.77 -33.29 -21.81
N SER A 48 8.19 -32.76 -20.63
CA SER A 48 9.39 -33.20 -19.92
C SER A 48 9.45 -32.68 -18.51
N PRO A 49 10.27 -33.28 -17.61
CA PRO A 49 10.53 -32.74 -16.28
C PRO A 49 11.09 -31.30 -16.28
N ALA A 50 11.98 -30.98 -17.21
CA ALA A 50 12.52 -29.62 -17.35
C ALA A 50 11.44 -28.61 -17.73
N ALA A 51 10.51 -28.98 -18.61
CA ALA A 51 9.37 -28.14 -18.96
C ALA A 51 8.46 -27.87 -17.75
N ALA A 52 8.26 -28.85 -16.87
CA ALA A 52 7.47 -28.69 -15.66
C ALA A 52 8.07 -27.66 -14.70
N VAL A 53 9.40 -27.55 -14.58
CA VAL A 53 10.08 -26.53 -13.77
C VAL A 53 9.75 -25.12 -14.26
N TRP A 54 9.87 -24.88 -15.56
CA TRP A 54 9.55 -23.57 -16.16
C TRP A 54 8.08 -23.21 -16.00
N ALA A 55 7.20 -24.16 -16.32
CA ALA A 55 5.76 -23.96 -16.24
C ALA A 55 5.28 -23.69 -14.81
N ALA A 56 5.75 -24.48 -13.84
CA ALA A 56 5.42 -24.33 -12.43
C ALA A 56 5.97 -23.02 -11.85
N GLY A 57 7.23 -22.68 -12.16
CA GLY A 57 7.85 -21.43 -11.72
C GLY A 57 7.09 -20.20 -12.25
N ALA A 58 6.74 -20.20 -13.54
CA ALA A 58 5.97 -19.13 -14.14
C ALA A 58 4.55 -19.04 -13.54
N ALA A 59 3.87 -20.18 -13.34
CA ALA A 59 2.55 -20.24 -12.72
C ALA A 59 2.59 -19.74 -11.26
N ALA A 60 3.63 -20.06 -10.49
CA ALA A 60 3.82 -19.58 -9.13
C ALA A 60 4.00 -18.06 -9.08
N ILE A 61 4.84 -17.48 -9.93
CA ILE A 61 5.07 -16.03 -10.03
C ILE A 61 3.76 -15.34 -10.45
N ALA A 62 3.11 -15.81 -11.51
CA ALA A 62 1.84 -15.26 -11.98
C ALA A 62 0.74 -15.34 -10.91
N GLY A 63 0.69 -16.44 -10.14
CA GLY A 63 -0.21 -16.63 -9.01
C GLY A 63 0.04 -15.64 -7.86
N ALA A 64 1.30 -15.39 -7.53
CA ALA A 64 1.68 -14.39 -6.53
C ALA A 64 1.28 -12.97 -6.97
N VAL A 65 1.48 -12.64 -8.26
CA VAL A 65 1.05 -11.37 -8.85
C VAL A 65 -0.47 -11.24 -8.82
N ALA A 66 -1.19 -12.33 -9.08
CA ALA A 66 -2.65 -12.37 -9.07
C ALA A 66 -3.27 -12.08 -7.69
N MET A 67 -2.51 -12.27 -6.61
CA MET A 67 -2.95 -11.91 -5.26
C MET A 67 -2.78 -10.42 -4.95
N GLN A 68 -1.98 -9.69 -5.73
CA GLN A 68 -1.75 -8.27 -5.52
C GLN A 68 -2.91 -7.46 -6.09
N ASP A 69 -3.33 -6.42 -5.35
CA ASP A 69 -4.32 -5.49 -5.84
C ASP A 69 -3.68 -4.50 -6.85
N SER A 70 -4.36 -4.26 -7.97
CA SER A 70 -3.92 -3.34 -9.02
C SER A 70 -5.07 -2.49 -9.52
N PRO A 71 -4.87 -1.16 -9.73
CA PRO A 71 -5.88 -0.28 -10.31
C PRO A 71 -6.25 -0.68 -11.75
N ALA A 72 -5.28 -1.19 -12.51
CA ALA A 72 -5.50 -1.65 -13.90
C ALA A 72 -6.27 -2.99 -14.00
N GLY A 73 -6.59 -3.60 -12.87
CA GLY A 73 -7.13 -4.95 -12.83
C GLY A 73 -6.04 -6.01 -12.75
N ARG A 74 -6.40 -7.20 -12.27
CA ARG A 74 -5.42 -8.29 -12.06
C ARG A 74 -5.10 -9.04 -13.34
N VAL A 75 -6.09 -9.31 -14.19
CA VAL A 75 -5.89 -10.04 -15.46
C VAL A 75 -4.89 -9.34 -16.36
N PRO A 76 -5.01 -8.03 -16.68
CA PRO A 76 -4.04 -7.33 -17.51
C PRO A 76 -2.62 -7.35 -16.94
N VAL A 77 -2.48 -7.17 -15.62
CA VAL A 77 -1.17 -7.20 -14.96
C VAL A 77 -0.53 -8.57 -15.04
N VAL A 78 -1.29 -9.65 -14.82
CA VAL A 78 -0.80 -11.03 -14.95
C VAL A 78 -0.37 -11.31 -16.39
N ILE A 79 -1.09 -10.82 -17.41
CA ILE A 79 -0.69 -10.96 -18.81
C ILE A 79 0.63 -10.23 -19.09
N VAL A 80 0.76 -8.98 -18.66
CA VAL A 80 2.01 -8.20 -18.82
C VAL A 80 3.18 -8.91 -18.16
N VAL A 81 3.00 -9.40 -16.92
CA VAL A 81 4.04 -10.16 -16.21
C VAL A 81 4.34 -11.49 -16.92
N SER A 82 3.34 -12.16 -17.48
CA SER A 82 3.56 -13.40 -18.25
C SER A 82 4.41 -13.17 -19.50
N LEU A 83 4.18 -12.05 -20.19
CA LEU A 83 5.03 -11.63 -21.31
C LEU A 83 6.45 -11.28 -20.83
N GLN A 84 6.57 -10.55 -19.72
CA GLN A 84 7.88 -10.24 -19.13
C GLN A 84 8.66 -11.51 -18.75
N MET A 85 7.99 -12.51 -18.14
CA MET A 85 8.57 -13.82 -17.86
C MET A 85 8.98 -14.53 -19.15
N GLY A 86 8.13 -14.51 -20.19
CA GLY A 86 8.44 -15.07 -21.49
C GLY A 86 9.71 -14.45 -22.10
N VAL A 87 9.84 -13.13 -22.07
CA VAL A 87 11.06 -12.45 -22.55
C VAL A 87 12.28 -12.83 -21.72
N ALA A 88 12.16 -12.95 -20.39
CA ALA A 88 13.25 -13.37 -19.52
C ALA A 88 13.74 -14.80 -19.88
N VAL A 89 12.82 -15.74 -20.06
CA VAL A 89 13.11 -17.12 -20.44
C VAL A 89 13.68 -17.18 -21.86
N PHE A 90 13.14 -16.42 -22.80
CA PHE A 90 13.65 -16.30 -24.18
C PHE A 90 15.10 -15.86 -24.20
N LEU A 91 15.41 -14.74 -23.52
CA LEU A 91 16.77 -14.22 -23.43
C LEU A 91 17.70 -15.21 -22.73
N GLY A 92 17.25 -15.85 -21.65
CA GLY A 92 18.00 -16.86 -20.94
C GLY A 92 18.33 -18.04 -21.82
N ALA A 93 17.33 -18.64 -22.46
CA ALA A 93 17.51 -19.79 -23.35
C ALA A 93 18.40 -19.47 -24.57
N LEU A 94 18.32 -18.24 -25.09
CA LEU A 94 19.13 -17.82 -26.24
C LEU A 94 20.59 -17.59 -25.89
N THR A 95 20.87 -17.04 -24.70
CA THR A 95 22.21 -16.53 -24.36
C THR A 95 22.99 -17.39 -23.37
N ALA A 96 22.31 -18.33 -22.69
CA ALA A 96 22.90 -19.11 -21.60
C ALA A 96 24.17 -19.91 -21.98
N SER A 97 24.34 -20.31 -23.24
CA SER A 97 25.54 -20.99 -23.73
C SER A 97 26.75 -20.05 -23.92
N TYR A 98 26.51 -18.73 -24.01
CA TYR A 98 27.56 -17.73 -24.23
C TYR A 98 27.82 -16.95 -22.93
N SER A 99 28.74 -17.42 -22.08
CA SER A 99 28.91 -16.92 -20.71
C SER A 99 29.01 -15.40 -20.60
N TRP A 100 29.81 -14.73 -21.42
CA TRP A 100 29.95 -13.27 -21.37
C TRP A 100 28.66 -12.52 -21.79
N VAL A 101 28.01 -13.01 -22.84
CA VAL A 101 26.75 -12.45 -23.32
C VAL A 101 25.65 -12.64 -22.28
N PHE A 102 25.58 -13.83 -21.68
CA PHE A 102 24.62 -14.14 -20.65
C PHE A 102 24.79 -13.23 -19.42
N ILE A 103 26.04 -13.02 -18.94
CA ILE A 103 26.31 -12.11 -17.82
C ILE A 103 25.87 -10.68 -18.15
N ALA A 104 26.15 -10.19 -19.36
CA ALA A 104 25.73 -8.86 -19.79
C ALA A 104 24.19 -8.74 -19.85
N VAL A 105 23.51 -9.76 -20.38
CA VAL A 105 22.04 -9.80 -20.43
C VAL A 105 21.45 -9.84 -19.03
N VAL A 106 22.00 -10.65 -18.11
CA VAL A 106 21.58 -10.69 -16.71
C VAL A 106 21.77 -9.33 -16.04
N ALA A 107 22.93 -8.68 -16.26
CA ALA A 107 23.20 -7.35 -15.70
C ALA A 107 22.17 -6.32 -16.16
N ILE A 108 21.88 -6.24 -17.46
CA ILE A 108 20.91 -5.31 -18.04
C ILE A 108 19.48 -5.62 -17.52
N TRP A 109 19.11 -6.90 -17.52
CA TRP A 109 17.80 -7.32 -17.03
C TRP A 109 17.59 -7.01 -15.54
N CYS A 110 18.58 -7.33 -14.70
CA CYS A 110 18.53 -7.03 -13.27
C CYS A 110 18.55 -5.53 -12.98
N PHE A 111 19.23 -4.73 -13.81
CA PHE A 111 19.12 -3.27 -13.73
C PHE A 111 17.68 -2.81 -14.00
N ALA A 112 17.07 -3.28 -15.08
CA ALA A 112 15.68 -2.96 -15.40
C ALA A 112 14.70 -3.46 -14.30
N ALA A 113 14.91 -4.65 -13.76
CA ALA A 113 14.15 -5.20 -12.63
C ALA A 113 14.32 -4.34 -11.36
N GLY A 114 15.53 -3.86 -11.10
CA GLY A 114 15.83 -2.94 -10.00
C GLY A 114 15.12 -1.59 -10.18
N MET A 115 15.02 -1.07 -11.41
CA MET A 115 14.30 0.16 -11.71
C MET A 115 12.77 0.03 -11.52
N GLN A 116 12.20 -1.18 -11.62
CA GLN A 116 10.77 -1.40 -11.35
C GLN A 116 10.36 -1.09 -9.89
N TRP A 117 11.31 -0.98 -8.96
CA TRP A 117 11.02 -0.49 -7.60
C TRP A 117 10.57 0.99 -7.56
N ALA A 118 10.83 1.76 -8.63
CA ALA A 118 10.24 3.09 -8.79
C ALA A 118 8.70 3.06 -8.83
N LEU A 119 8.15 1.96 -9.31
CA LEU A 119 6.71 1.73 -9.41
C LEU A 119 6.10 1.19 -8.10
N GLY A 120 6.96 0.87 -7.10
CA GLY A 120 6.61 0.38 -5.79
C GLY A 120 7.16 -1.02 -5.49
N SER A 121 6.86 -1.53 -4.26
CA SER A 121 7.40 -2.80 -3.78
C SER A 121 6.96 -4.01 -4.61
N ASN A 122 5.70 -4.07 -5.02
CA ASN A 122 5.17 -5.22 -5.75
C ASN A 122 5.78 -5.39 -7.15
N PRO A 123 5.85 -4.37 -8.05
CA PRO A 123 6.57 -4.50 -9.32
C PRO A 123 8.05 -4.83 -9.14
N GLY A 124 8.70 -4.26 -8.13
CA GLY A 124 10.11 -4.57 -7.85
C GLY A 124 10.34 -6.04 -7.50
N VAL A 125 9.49 -6.64 -6.65
CA VAL A 125 9.55 -8.07 -6.32
C VAL A 125 9.25 -8.93 -7.55
N VAL A 126 8.27 -8.54 -8.37
CA VAL A 126 7.95 -9.23 -9.62
C VAL A 126 9.12 -9.19 -10.60
N GLY A 127 9.77 -8.02 -10.76
CA GLY A 127 10.98 -7.88 -11.58
C GLY A 127 12.10 -8.82 -11.14
N ALA A 128 12.36 -8.93 -9.83
CA ALA A 128 13.33 -9.87 -9.28
C ALA A 128 12.94 -11.34 -9.51
N ALA A 129 11.65 -11.68 -9.42
CA ALA A 129 11.16 -13.03 -9.69
C ALA A 129 11.30 -13.40 -11.19
N CYS A 130 11.04 -12.45 -12.10
CA CYS A 130 11.30 -12.65 -13.53
C CYS A 130 12.82 -12.80 -13.81
N ALA A 131 13.67 -12.06 -13.11
CA ALA A 131 15.13 -12.20 -13.21
C ALA A 131 15.59 -13.58 -12.70
N ALA A 132 14.94 -14.17 -11.71
CA ALA A 132 15.24 -15.52 -11.26
C ALA A 132 15.02 -16.56 -12.37
N LEU A 133 13.95 -16.42 -13.16
CA LEU A 133 13.73 -17.31 -14.34
C LEU A 133 14.85 -17.17 -15.37
N LEU A 134 15.34 -15.97 -15.62
CA LEU A 134 16.49 -15.74 -16.50
C LEU A 134 17.74 -16.46 -15.97
N VAL A 135 18.07 -16.27 -14.69
CA VAL A 135 19.31 -16.77 -14.06
C VAL A 135 19.38 -18.30 -14.01
N ILE A 136 18.25 -18.98 -13.80
CA ILE A 136 18.24 -20.46 -13.74
C ILE A 136 18.35 -21.15 -15.12
N SER A 137 18.49 -20.38 -16.22
CA SER A 137 18.62 -20.94 -17.56
C SER A 137 19.89 -21.79 -17.68
N PRO A 138 19.78 -23.08 -18.05
CA PRO A 138 20.93 -23.98 -18.13
C PRO A 138 21.87 -23.61 -19.30
N PRO A 139 23.18 -23.81 -19.17
CA PRO A 139 24.17 -23.51 -20.22
C PRO A 139 24.15 -24.54 -21.36
N VAL A 140 23.01 -24.69 -22.01
CA VAL A 140 22.81 -25.60 -23.13
C VAL A 140 22.77 -24.79 -24.42
N ALA A 141 23.32 -25.38 -25.49
CA ALA A 141 23.28 -24.75 -26.83
C ALA A 141 21.82 -24.52 -27.26
N PRO A 142 21.47 -23.29 -27.69
CA PRO A 142 20.10 -22.96 -28.03
C PRO A 142 19.66 -23.72 -29.28
N SER A 143 18.49 -24.38 -29.21
CA SER A 143 17.76 -24.84 -30.38
C SER A 143 16.55 -23.92 -30.57
N VAL A 144 16.24 -23.55 -31.81
CA VAL A 144 15.09 -22.70 -32.13
C VAL A 144 13.81 -23.25 -31.51
N ALA A 145 13.59 -24.56 -31.67
CA ALA A 145 12.43 -25.23 -31.11
C ALA A 145 12.40 -25.15 -29.56
N GLY A 146 13.52 -25.38 -28.89
CA GLY A 146 13.63 -25.33 -27.44
C GLY A 146 13.41 -23.92 -26.87
N VAL A 147 13.99 -22.89 -27.50
CA VAL A 147 13.81 -21.48 -27.10
C VAL A 147 12.35 -21.05 -27.26
N VAL A 148 11.76 -21.31 -28.42
CA VAL A 148 10.36 -20.96 -28.68
C VAL A 148 9.43 -21.72 -27.74
N PHE A 149 9.68 -22.99 -27.54
CA PHE A 149 8.83 -23.84 -26.71
C PHE A 149 8.87 -23.41 -25.23
N SER A 150 10.05 -23.21 -24.63
CA SER A 150 10.16 -22.77 -23.24
C SER A 150 9.54 -21.39 -23.00
N THR A 151 9.70 -20.49 -23.98
CA THR A 151 9.08 -19.16 -23.95
C THR A 151 7.54 -19.26 -23.98
N LEU A 152 7.00 -20.00 -24.95
CA LEU A 152 5.55 -20.18 -25.08
C LEU A 152 4.95 -20.87 -23.86
N LEU A 153 5.61 -21.89 -23.34
CA LEU A 153 5.16 -22.61 -22.14
C LEU A 153 5.09 -21.67 -20.93
N THR A 154 6.08 -20.81 -20.75
CA THR A 154 6.10 -19.81 -19.69
C THR A 154 4.95 -18.83 -19.81
N VAL A 155 4.69 -18.31 -21.01
CA VAL A 155 3.59 -17.36 -21.25
C VAL A 155 2.24 -18.06 -21.06
N VAL A 156 2.07 -19.27 -21.58
CA VAL A 156 0.83 -20.07 -21.42
C VAL A 156 0.56 -20.35 -19.94
N ALA A 157 1.58 -20.72 -19.17
CA ALA A 157 1.45 -20.94 -17.72
C ALA A 157 0.92 -19.69 -16.99
N GLY A 158 1.42 -18.51 -17.34
CA GLY A 158 0.88 -17.26 -16.83
C GLY A 158 -0.54 -16.95 -17.33
N CYS A 159 -0.85 -17.22 -18.59
CA CYS A 159 -2.18 -17.04 -19.15
C CYS A 159 -3.23 -17.95 -18.49
N VAL A 160 -2.86 -19.16 -18.08
CA VAL A 160 -3.75 -20.06 -17.31
C VAL A 160 -4.14 -19.40 -15.99
N GLN A 161 -3.19 -18.76 -15.28
CA GLN A 161 -3.51 -17.97 -14.10
C GLN A 161 -4.45 -16.81 -14.41
N ALA A 162 -4.23 -16.09 -15.51
CA ALA A 162 -5.11 -14.99 -15.94
C ALA A 162 -6.53 -15.50 -16.25
N ALA A 163 -6.66 -16.63 -16.91
CA ALA A 163 -7.95 -17.27 -17.22
C ALA A 163 -8.69 -17.70 -15.94
N LEU A 164 -7.98 -18.32 -14.99
CA LEU A 164 -8.57 -18.70 -13.70
C LEU A 164 -9.03 -17.48 -12.89
N ILE A 165 -8.32 -16.33 -12.97
CA ILE A 165 -8.77 -15.09 -12.35
C ILE A 165 -10.03 -14.55 -13.02
N ALA A 166 -10.14 -14.68 -14.33
CA ALA A 166 -11.30 -14.23 -15.09
C ALA A 166 -12.56 -15.05 -14.74
N VAL A 167 -12.40 -16.38 -14.58
CA VAL A 167 -13.50 -17.30 -14.22
C VAL A 167 -13.83 -17.24 -12.73
N TRP A 168 -12.83 -17.09 -11.88
CA TRP A 168 -12.96 -17.03 -10.43
C TRP A 168 -12.37 -15.74 -9.89
N PRO A 169 -13.07 -14.60 -10.02
CA PRO A 169 -12.53 -13.31 -9.67
C PRO A 169 -12.31 -13.18 -8.16
N PRO A 170 -11.13 -12.72 -7.72
CA PRO A 170 -10.88 -12.46 -6.32
C PRO A 170 -11.62 -11.20 -5.85
N GLN A 171 -11.92 -11.15 -4.58
CA GLN A 171 -12.48 -9.94 -3.96
C GLN A 171 -11.42 -8.83 -3.93
N ARG A 172 -11.61 -7.80 -4.77
CA ARG A 172 -10.72 -6.64 -4.82
C ARG A 172 -10.91 -5.74 -3.60
N TRP A 173 -9.82 -5.17 -3.09
CA TRP A 173 -9.87 -4.15 -2.03
C TRP A 173 -10.72 -4.60 -0.83
N ARG A 174 -10.57 -5.85 -0.43
CA ARG A 174 -11.40 -6.46 0.62
C ARG A 174 -11.31 -5.70 1.93
N VAL A 175 -10.09 -5.37 2.39
CA VAL A 175 -9.86 -4.66 3.65
C VAL A 175 -10.50 -3.28 3.60
N GLN A 176 -10.30 -2.53 2.51
CA GLN A 176 -10.88 -1.20 2.32
C GLN A 176 -12.41 -1.24 2.20
N ARG A 177 -12.94 -2.24 1.49
CA ARG A 177 -14.40 -2.43 1.38
C ARG A 177 -15.02 -2.82 2.71
N GLU A 178 -14.40 -3.72 3.46
CA GLU A 178 -14.87 -4.11 4.79
C GLU A 178 -14.82 -2.93 5.75
N ALA A 179 -13.76 -2.12 5.72
CA ALA A 179 -13.64 -0.90 6.52
C ALA A 179 -14.71 0.14 6.14
N LEU A 180 -14.92 0.39 4.84
CA LEU A 180 -15.99 1.30 4.36
C LEU A 180 -17.37 0.78 4.73
N THR A 181 -17.64 -0.51 4.53
CA THR A 181 -18.91 -1.14 4.92
C THR A 181 -19.15 -1.00 6.42
N GLY A 182 -18.12 -1.22 7.23
CA GLY A 182 -18.17 -1.03 8.68
C GLY A 182 -18.47 0.42 9.07
N ALA A 183 -17.81 1.39 8.42
CA ALA A 183 -18.02 2.81 8.66
C ALA A 183 -19.44 3.25 8.28
N TYR A 184 -19.94 2.89 7.10
CA TYR A 184 -21.31 3.24 6.69
C TYR A 184 -22.36 2.58 7.57
N ARG A 185 -22.19 1.32 7.99
CA ARG A 185 -23.11 0.67 8.93
C ARG A 185 -23.13 1.39 10.27
N LYS A 186 -21.96 1.81 10.76
CA LYS A 186 -21.90 2.57 12.00
C LYS A 186 -22.55 3.95 11.88
N LEU A 187 -22.37 4.63 10.76
CA LEU A 187 -23.06 5.89 10.48
C LEU A 187 -24.58 5.71 10.41
N ALA A 188 -25.09 4.59 9.89
CA ALA A 188 -26.52 4.27 9.92
C ALA A 188 -27.03 4.09 11.34
N GLU A 189 -26.26 3.40 12.21
CA GLU A 189 -26.60 3.27 13.64
C GLU A 189 -26.59 4.62 14.36
N ASP A 190 -25.60 5.46 14.07
CA ASP A 190 -25.46 6.79 14.66
C ASP A 190 -26.60 7.72 14.19
N ALA A 191 -26.96 7.67 12.91
CA ALA A 191 -28.11 8.42 12.38
C ALA A 191 -29.43 8.02 13.09
N ARG A 192 -29.66 6.72 13.33
CA ARG A 192 -30.83 6.27 14.10
C ARG A 192 -30.79 6.74 15.56
N ARG A 193 -29.62 6.73 16.18
CA ARG A 193 -29.48 7.22 17.56
C ARG A 193 -29.76 8.71 17.67
N VAL A 194 -29.20 9.52 16.79
CA VAL A 194 -29.44 10.97 16.75
C VAL A 194 -30.89 11.28 16.43
N ALA A 195 -31.57 10.48 15.58
CA ALA A 195 -32.99 10.60 15.31
C ALA A 195 -33.86 10.29 16.56
N ALA A 196 -33.44 9.33 17.39
CA ALA A 196 -34.19 8.92 18.59
C ALA A 196 -33.86 9.79 19.83
N ASP A 197 -32.63 10.25 19.95
CA ASP A 197 -32.13 11.06 21.07
C ASP A 197 -31.32 12.24 20.53
N ARG A 198 -31.85 13.44 20.74
CA ARG A 198 -31.28 14.69 20.22
C ARG A 198 -29.93 15.03 20.82
N ASP A 199 -29.62 14.53 22.03
CA ASP A 199 -28.37 14.76 22.73
C ASP A 199 -27.32 13.66 22.46
N ALA A 200 -27.67 12.67 21.60
CA ALA A 200 -26.78 11.57 21.26
C ALA A 200 -25.54 12.06 20.50
N SER A 201 -24.36 11.67 21.00
CA SER A 201 -23.10 11.97 20.33
C SER A 201 -22.79 10.99 19.18
N VAL A 202 -22.21 11.50 18.10
CA VAL A 202 -21.74 10.69 16.97
C VAL A 202 -20.35 10.13 17.28
N GLY A 203 -20.19 8.81 17.14
CA GLY A 203 -18.93 8.14 17.47
C GLY A 203 -17.87 8.30 16.37
N THR A 204 -16.64 8.70 16.73
CA THR A 204 -15.51 8.86 15.78
C THR A 204 -14.59 7.63 15.71
N ALA A 205 -14.75 6.66 16.61
CA ALA A 205 -13.88 5.46 16.70
C ALA A 205 -13.78 4.63 15.40
N PRO A 206 -14.85 4.46 14.58
CA PRO A 206 -14.76 3.71 13.33
C PRO A 206 -13.90 4.40 12.25
N LEU A 207 -13.74 5.71 12.33
CA LEU A 207 -12.97 6.49 11.35
C LEU A 207 -11.46 6.26 11.47
N SER A 208 -10.96 5.94 12.66
CA SER A 208 -9.53 5.60 12.84
C SER A 208 -9.17 4.29 12.14
N SER A 209 -9.99 3.26 12.27
CA SER A 209 -9.80 1.99 11.55
C SER A 209 -9.98 2.13 10.05
N LEU A 210 -10.93 2.98 9.61
CA LEU A 210 -11.11 3.32 8.20
C LEU A 210 -9.87 4.03 7.64
N ARG A 211 -9.33 5.04 8.34
CA ARG A 211 -8.09 5.71 7.95
C ARG A 211 -6.93 4.73 7.85
N GLU A 212 -6.76 3.86 8.87
CA GLU A 212 -5.69 2.86 8.89
C GLU A 212 -5.77 1.92 7.68
N ALA A 213 -6.98 1.49 7.28
CA ALA A 213 -7.21 0.66 6.10
C ALA A 213 -6.83 1.37 4.78
N PHE A 214 -6.90 2.72 4.74
CA PHE A 214 -6.61 3.52 3.54
C PHE A 214 -5.22 4.17 3.56
N VAL A 215 -4.55 4.26 4.70
CA VAL A 215 -3.16 4.72 4.82
C VAL A 215 -2.23 3.55 4.51
N ASP A 216 -1.82 3.44 3.24
CA ASP A 216 -0.97 2.39 2.72
C ASP A 216 0.05 2.97 1.75
N SER A 217 1.23 2.35 1.66
CA SER A 217 2.29 2.71 0.71
C SER A 217 1.87 2.63 -0.75
N ASP A 218 0.84 1.83 -1.05
CA ASP A 218 0.33 1.60 -2.41
C ASP A 218 -0.85 2.50 -2.79
N ALA A 219 -1.05 3.62 -2.09
CA ALA A 219 -2.15 4.57 -2.34
C ALA A 219 -2.28 5.02 -3.82
N THR A 220 -1.15 5.16 -4.51
CA THR A 220 -1.10 5.54 -5.94
C THR A 220 -1.65 4.49 -6.89
N ARG A 221 -1.81 3.24 -6.43
CA ARG A 221 -2.31 2.12 -7.23
C ARG A 221 -3.80 1.87 -7.09
N ARG A 222 -4.46 2.62 -6.20
CA ARG A 222 -5.90 2.47 -5.98
C ARG A 222 -6.70 3.10 -7.12
N PRO A 223 -7.84 2.51 -7.50
CA PRO A 223 -8.79 3.17 -8.39
C PRO A 223 -9.21 4.53 -7.81
N LEU A 224 -9.47 5.51 -8.66
CA LEU A 224 -9.91 6.85 -8.27
C LEU A 224 -11.11 6.83 -7.29
N ALA A 225 -12.02 5.86 -7.45
CA ALA A 225 -13.17 5.67 -6.56
C ALA A 225 -12.77 5.33 -5.10
N TYR A 226 -11.54 4.84 -4.86
CA TYR A 226 -11.02 4.57 -3.52
C TYR A 226 -9.99 5.63 -3.07
N HIS A 227 -9.63 6.60 -3.93
CA HIS A 227 -8.83 7.74 -3.51
C HIS A 227 -9.64 8.59 -2.55
N GLY A 228 -9.15 8.71 -1.33
CA GLY A 228 -9.88 9.44 -0.29
C GLY A 228 -11.18 8.79 0.19
N GLY A 229 -11.35 7.49 -0.02
CA GLY A 229 -12.57 6.76 0.35
C GLY A 229 -12.98 6.88 1.81
N TYR A 230 -12.06 7.23 2.73
CA TYR A 230 -12.38 7.52 4.12
C TYR A 230 -12.87 8.96 4.37
N ARG A 231 -12.60 9.89 3.44
CA ARG A 231 -12.97 11.29 3.57
C ARG A 231 -14.48 11.50 3.61
N LEU A 232 -15.19 10.77 2.77
CA LEU A 232 -16.64 10.93 2.68
C LEU A 232 -17.37 10.46 3.94
N PRO A 233 -17.08 9.27 4.52
CA PRO A 233 -17.59 8.90 5.84
C PRO A 233 -17.23 9.90 6.96
N GLU A 234 -16.04 10.50 6.93
CA GLU A 234 -15.63 11.52 7.88
C GLU A 234 -16.48 12.80 7.75
N ARG A 235 -16.69 13.27 6.53
CA ARG A 235 -17.57 14.41 6.24
C ARG A 235 -19.01 14.14 6.67
N ILE A 236 -19.54 12.95 6.36
CA ILE A 236 -20.87 12.51 6.80
C ILE A 236 -20.96 12.51 8.33
N THR A 237 -19.93 11.99 9.03
CA THR A 237 -19.87 12.00 10.51
C THR A 237 -19.98 13.42 11.07
N ALA A 238 -19.20 14.35 10.54
CA ALA A 238 -19.18 15.73 11.01
C ALA A 238 -20.53 16.43 10.73
N THR A 239 -21.12 16.19 9.55
CA THR A 239 -22.43 16.77 9.20
C THR A 239 -23.55 16.17 10.04
N LEU A 240 -23.49 14.86 10.33
CA LEU A 240 -24.43 14.19 11.22
C LEU A 240 -24.36 14.76 12.65
N GLY A 241 -23.13 15.04 13.13
CA GLY A 241 -22.93 15.73 14.42
C GLY A 241 -23.51 17.14 14.43
N ALA A 242 -23.44 17.88 13.31
CA ALA A 242 -24.02 19.21 13.17
C ALA A 242 -25.57 19.20 13.09
N LEU A 243 -26.15 18.05 12.77
CA LEU A 243 -27.61 17.82 12.79
C LEU A 243 -28.11 17.40 14.18
N GLY A 244 -27.23 17.09 15.12
CA GLY A 244 -27.59 16.81 16.51
C GLY A 244 -28.30 18.01 17.15
N GLY A 245 -29.24 17.73 18.04
CA GLY A 245 -30.10 18.78 18.66
C GLY A 245 -31.21 19.33 17.75
N GLY A 246 -31.36 18.80 16.51
CA GLY A 246 -32.34 19.23 15.54
C GLY A 246 -33.80 18.92 15.98
N ASP A 247 -34.74 19.53 15.28
CA ASP A 247 -36.17 19.35 15.49
C ASP A 247 -36.69 18.02 14.90
N GLU A 248 -38.02 17.84 14.90
CA GLU A 248 -38.71 16.67 14.34
C GLU A 248 -38.42 16.50 12.84
N ALA A 249 -38.26 17.61 12.09
CA ALA A 249 -37.94 17.55 10.66
C ALA A 249 -36.54 16.93 10.41
N VAL A 250 -35.57 17.21 11.27
CA VAL A 250 -34.26 16.58 11.23
C VAL A 250 -34.36 15.09 11.57
N ALA A 251 -35.13 14.70 12.57
CA ALA A 251 -35.34 13.29 12.89
C ALA A 251 -35.99 12.51 11.74
N LEU A 252 -36.93 13.13 11.02
CA LEU A 252 -37.58 12.58 9.80
C LEU A 252 -36.59 12.44 8.65
N LEU A 253 -35.59 13.32 8.52
CA LEU A 253 -34.48 13.22 7.55
C LEU A 253 -33.56 12.06 7.87
N LEU A 254 -33.20 11.87 9.13
CA LEU A 254 -32.19 10.88 9.55
C LEU A 254 -32.68 9.44 9.40
N SER A 255 -33.98 9.18 9.42
CA SER A 255 -34.55 7.83 9.24
C SER A 255 -34.26 7.27 7.83
N PRO A 256 -34.66 7.91 6.71
CA PRO A 256 -34.33 7.43 5.37
C PRO A 256 -32.81 7.50 5.08
N ALA A 257 -32.06 8.42 5.70
CA ALA A 257 -30.62 8.46 5.58
C ALA A 257 -29.97 7.23 6.17
N ALA A 258 -30.44 6.73 7.32
CA ALA A 258 -29.94 5.48 7.91
C ALA A 258 -30.25 4.26 7.02
N GLU A 259 -31.45 4.20 6.40
CA GLU A 259 -31.78 3.15 5.43
C GLU A 259 -30.85 3.18 4.21
N PHE A 260 -30.55 4.38 3.70
CA PHE A 260 -29.61 4.57 2.60
C PHE A 260 -28.19 4.10 2.96
N LEU A 261 -27.68 4.48 4.15
CA LEU A 261 -26.35 4.08 4.61
C LEU A 261 -26.23 2.56 4.80
N ASP A 262 -27.29 1.90 5.29
CA ASP A 262 -27.34 0.44 5.36
C ASP A 262 -27.39 -0.21 3.96
N ALA A 263 -28.14 0.38 3.02
CA ALA A 263 -28.18 -0.11 1.64
C ALA A 263 -26.81 -0.04 0.97
N ILE A 264 -26.05 1.07 1.14
CA ILE A 264 -24.68 1.20 0.67
C ILE A 264 -23.74 0.17 1.34
N ALA A 265 -23.91 -0.08 2.64
CA ALA A 265 -23.15 -1.05 3.39
C ALA A 265 -23.51 -2.50 3.04
N SER A 266 -24.61 -2.73 2.35
CA SER A 266 -25.05 -4.08 1.97
C SER A 266 -24.36 -4.58 0.69
N HIS A 267 -24.31 -5.92 0.54
CA HIS A 267 -23.78 -6.59 -0.66
C HIS A 267 -24.89 -7.29 -1.46
N ASN A 268 -26.15 -6.98 -1.15
CA ASN A 268 -27.29 -7.59 -1.79
C ASN A 268 -27.48 -7.07 -3.22
N HIS A 269 -28.05 -7.87 -4.09
CA HIS A 269 -28.37 -7.47 -5.47
C HIS A 269 -29.46 -6.39 -5.56
N THR A 270 -30.22 -6.18 -4.49
CA THR A 270 -31.22 -5.09 -4.37
C THR A 270 -30.62 -3.78 -3.86
N ALA A 271 -29.39 -3.80 -3.33
CA ALA A 271 -28.74 -2.67 -2.64
C ALA A 271 -28.81 -1.34 -3.43
N ARG A 272 -28.62 -1.40 -4.75
CA ARG A 272 -28.69 -0.20 -5.59
C ARG A 272 -30.10 0.39 -5.59
N ARG A 273 -31.11 -0.44 -5.81
CA ARG A 273 -32.51 0.00 -5.83
C ARG A 273 -32.96 0.50 -4.48
N ASP A 274 -32.57 -0.18 -3.41
CA ASP A 274 -32.90 0.19 -2.04
C ASP A 274 -32.27 1.54 -1.67
N ALA A 275 -31.01 1.76 -2.09
CA ALA A 275 -30.30 3.03 -1.93
C ALA A 275 -30.96 4.17 -2.73
N GLU A 276 -31.33 3.95 -4.00
CA GLU A 276 -31.99 4.94 -4.85
C GLU A 276 -33.34 5.36 -4.23
N TYR A 277 -34.12 4.40 -3.72
CA TYR A 277 -35.38 4.68 -3.07
C TYR A 277 -35.22 5.48 -1.76
N ALA A 278 -34.27 5.07 -0.91
CA ALA A 278 -33.97 5.76 0.33
C ALA A 278 -33.45 7.19 0.08
N LEU A 279 -32.61 7.38 -0.95
CA LEU A 279 -32.05 8.68 -1.32
C LEU A 279 -33.11 9.66 -1.79
N ALA A 280 -34.09 9.22 -2.60
CA ALA A 280 -35.22 10.05 -2.99
C ALA A 280 -36.04 10.53 -1.79
N ARG A 281 -36.20 9.71 -0.74
CA ARG A 281 -36.85 10.10 0.51
C ARG A 281 -36.01 11.09 1.32
N VAL A 282 -34.65 10.91 1.33
CA VAL A 282 -33.73 11.87 1.93
C VAL A 282 -33.88 13.24 1.29
N ASP A 283 -33.93 13.33 -0.05
CA ASP A 283 -34.08 14.61 -0.75
C ASP A 283 -35.42 15.31 -0.40
N ALA A 284 -36.52 14.54 -0.36
CA ALA A 284 -37.81 15.06 0.00
C ALA A 284 -37.85 15.59 1.45
N THR A 285 -37.23 14.87 2.39
CA THR A 285 -37.18 15.28 3.81
C THR A 285 -36.19 16.39 4.05
N ALA A 286 -35.03 16.42 3.35
CA ALA A 286 -34.06 17.49 3.44
C ALA A 286 -34.60 18.84 3.01
N ALA A 287 -35.46 18.85 1.97
CA ALA A 287 -36.14 20.05 1.50
C ALA A 287 -37.17 20.62 2.54
N ALA A 288 -37.66 19.79 3.43
CA ALA A 288 -38.58 20.19 4.49
C ALA A 288 -37.93 20.77 5.75
N VAL A 289 -36.60 20.58 5.90
CA VAL A 289 -35.86 21.12 7.05
C VAL A 289 -35.65 22.63 6.90
N THR A 290 -36.09 23.39 7.89
CA THR A 290 -36.02 24.87 7.91
C THR A 290 -35.16 25.37 9.08
N GLY A 291 -34.79 26.64 9.07
CA GLY A 291 -34.05 27.27 10.17
C GLY A 291 -32.54 26.96 10.15
N SER A 292 -31.92 26.85 11.33
CA SER A 292 -30.47 26.72 11.51
C SER A 292 -29.88 25.43 10.91
N HIS A 293 -30.65 24.39 10.72
CA HIS A 293 -30.20 23.09 10.21
C HIS A 293 -30.37 22.92 8.69
N THR A 294 -30.98 23.87 7.98
CA THR A 294 -31.23 23.80 6.52
C THR A 294 -29.92 23.54 5.74
N ALA A 295 -28.88 24.32 5.99
CA ALA A 295 -27.61 24.17 5.29
C ALA A 295 -26.90 22.84 5.63
N ALA A 296 -27.05 22.33 6.85
CA ALA A 296 -26.54 21.02 7.23
C ALA A 296 -27.29 19.87 6.56
N ALA A 297 -28.63 19.98 6.48
CA ALA A 297 -29.46 18.98 5.83
C ALA A 297 -29.20 18.87 4.32
N GLN A 298 -29.05 20.01 3.62
CA GLN A 298 -28.71 20.05 2.21
C GLN A 298 -27.31 19.42 1.94
N ARG A 299 -26.31 19.79 2.76
CA ARG A 299 -24.96 19.18 2.66
C ARG A 299 -24.99 17.69 2.94
N PHE A 300 -25.79 17.26 3.90
CA PHE A 300 -25.94 15.84 4.20
C PHE A 300 -26.52 15.07 3.02
N SER A 301 -27.59 15.55 2.40
CA SER A 301 -28.16 14.97 1.18
C SER A 301 -27.10 14.89 0.06
N GLN A 302 -26.36 15.98 -0.21
CA GLN A 302 -25.31 16.00 -1.22
C GLN A 302 -24.22 14.97 -0.95
N GLN A 303 -23.78 14.82 0.30
CA GLN A 303 -22.78 13.82 0.69
C GLN A 303 -23.27 12.38 0.49
N LEU A 304 -24.57 12.13 0.69
CA LEU A 304 -25.19 10.83 0.41
C LEU A 304 -25.25 10.56 -1.09
N HIS A 305 -25.50 11.56 -1.93
CA HIS A 305 -25.40 11.44 -3.40
C HIS A 305 -23.95 11.13 -3.84
N GLU A 306 -22.93 11.79 -3.26
CA GLU A 306 -21.52 11.47 -3.52
C GLU A 306 -21.21 10.01 -3.11
N ALA A 307 -21.78 9.54 -2.01
CA ALA A 307 -21.62 8.16 -1.56
C ALA A 307 -22.24 7.15 -2.53
N ALA A 308 -23.43 7.44 -3.06
CA ALA A 308 -24.10 6.63 -4.08
C ALA A 308 -23.26 6.57 -5.37
N ALA A 309 -22.80 7.72 -5.86
CA ALA A 309 -21.96 7.81 -7.06
C ALA A 309 -20.64 7.03 -6.89
N SER A 310 -20.00 7.15 -5.73
CA SER A 310 -18.77 6.39 -5.41
C SER A 310 -19.02 4.88 -5.35
N ARG A 311 -20.16 4.44 -4.84
CA ARG A 311 -20.48 3.02 -4.63
C ARG A 311 -20.99 2.32 -5.89
N PHE A 312 -21.82 3.00 -6.68
CA PHE A 312 -22.54 2.44 -7.81
C PHE A 312 -22.09 3.00 -9.17
N GLY A 313 -21.16 3.96 -9.17
CA GLY A 313 -20.60 4.53 -10.40
C GLY A 313 -19.84 3.50 -11.24
N GLU A 314 -19.83 3.71 -12.56
CA GLU A 314 -19.09 2.85 -13.48
C GLU A 314 -17.57 3.04 -13.34
N PHE A 315 -16.85 1.94 -13.13
CA PHE A 315 -15.39 1.94 -13.15
C PHE A 315 -14.90 2.08 -14.59
N ARG A 316 -14.33 3.24 -14.93
CA ARG A 316 -13.65 3.42 -16.21
C ARG A 316 -12.46 2.44 -16.29
N ARG A 317 -12.43 1.60 -17.30
CA ARG A 317 -11.31 0.65 -17.53
C ARG A 317 -10.05 1.46 -17.81
N PRO A 318 -8.95 1.23 -17.06
CA PRO A 318 -7.71 1.96 -17.30
C PRO A 318 -7.11 1.54 -18.65
N ASP A 319 -6.54 2.50 -19.38
CA ASP A 319 -5.76 2.26 -20.58
C ASP A 319 -4.43 1.57 -20.20
N LEU A 320 -4.21 0.35 -20.71
CA LEU A 320 -3.01 -0.42 -20.44
C LEU A 320 -1.76 0.20 -21.07
N ILE A 321 -1.89 0.72 -22.31
CA ILE A 321 -0.76 1.30 -23.03
C ILE A 321 -0.34 2.59 -22.35
N GLY A 322 -1.28 3.46 -22.00
CA GLY A 322 -1.01 4.66 -21.22
C GLY A 322 -0.40 4.35 -19.85
N SER A 323 -0.84 3.26 -19.20
CA SER A 323 -0.26 2.82 -17.91
C SER A 323 1.20 2.36 -18.05
N VAL A 324 1.57 1.67 -19.13
CA VAL A 324 2.95 1.22 -19.37
C VAL A 324 3.85 2.42 -19.70
N LEU A 325 3.39 3.35 -20.54
CA LEU A 325 4.14 4.56 -20.86
C LEU A 325 4.36 5.44 -19.62
N ALA A 326 3.33 5.63 -18.82
CA ALA A 326 3.46 6.34 -17.54
C ALA A 326 4.44 5.65 -16.58
N ALA A 327 4.48 4.32 -16.55
CA ALA A 327 5.44 3.56 -15.76
C ALA A 327 6.89 3.81 -16.23
N VAL A 328 7.11 3.87 -17.54
CA VAL A 328 8.43 4.20 -18.11
C VAL A 328 8.85 5.61 -17.72
N ASP A 329 7.96 6.59 -17.80
CA ASP A 329 8.25 7.98 -17.42
C ASP A 329 8.58 8.12 -15.92
N VAL A 330 7.87 7.41 -15.06
CA VAL A 330 8.19 7.31 -13.63
C VAL A 330 9.60 6.73 -13.43
N MET A 331 9.94 5.63 -14.11
CA MET A 331 11.28 5.04 -14.02
C MET A 331 12.36 6.00 -14.53
N ARG A 332 12.12 6.72 -15.64
CA ARG A 332 13.06 7.74 -16.17
C ARG A 332 13.31 8.85 -15.17
N GLY A 333 12.28 9.31 -14.44
CA GLY A 333 12.42 10.32 -13.39
C GLY A 333 13.34 9.88 -12.24
N HIS A 334 13.56 8.58 -12.06
CA HIS A 334 14.48 8.02 -11.07
C HIS A 334 15.91 7.77 -11.57
N LEU A 335 16.24 8.12 -12.84
CA LEU A 335 17.60 8.01 -13.41
C LEU A 335 18.50 9.15 -12.92
N THR A 336 18.50 9.44 -11.64
CA THR A 336 19.34 10.46 -10.99
C THR A 336 20.19 9.78 -9.92
N TRP A 337 21.46 10.18 -9.76
CA TRP A 337 22.36 9.56 -8.79
C TRP A 337 21.89 9.69 -7.33
N THR A 338 21.10 10.69 -7.05
CA THR A 338 20.44 10.86 -5.74
C THR A 338 19.31 9.86 -5.50
N SER A 339 18.80 9.22 -6.56
CA SER A 339 17.72 8.26 -6.45
C SER A 339 18.17 6.96 -5.77
N PRO A 340 17.48 6.53 -4.71
CA PRO A 340 17.73 5.24 -4.06
C PRO A 340 17.38 4.06 -4.96
N VAL A 341 16.42 4.24 -5.87
CA VAL A 341 16.02 3.22 -6.82
C VAL A 341 17.14 2.94 -7.82
N LEU A 342 17.78 3.98 -8.36
CA LEU A 342 18.92 3.82 -9.26
C LEU A 342 20.07 3.09 -8.56
N ARG A 343 20.42 3.50 -7.33
CA ARG A 343 21.47 2.84 -6.55
C ARG A 343 21.15 1.37 -6.27
N HIS A 344 19.88 1.08 -5.96
CA HIS A 344 19.44 -0.30 -5.82
C HIS A 344 19.55 -1.09 -7.13
N ALA A 345 19.14 -0.51 -8.25
CA ALA A 345 19.23 -1.14 -9.58
C ALA A 345 20.68 -1.48 -9.93
N ILE A 346 21.62 -0.57 -9.66
CA ILE A 346 23.05 -0.80 -9.86
C ILE A 346 23.56 -1.93 -8.95
N ARG A 347 23.21 -1.90 -7.66
CA ARG A 347 23.59 -2.97 -6.70
C ARG A 347 23.08 -4.34 -7.13
N LEU A 348 21.79 -4.40 -7.49
CA LEU A 348 21.14 -5.65 -7.92
C LEU A 348 21.80 -6.19 -9.19
N SER A 349 22.01 -5.33 -10.17
CA SER A 349 22.67 -5.67 -11.44
C SER A 349 24.08 -6.19 -11.21
N ALA A 350 24.91 -5.44 -10.51
CA ALA A 350 26.32 -5.79 -10.28
C ALA A 350 26.46 -7.08 -9.44
N ALA A 351 25.72 -7.18 -8.32
CA ALA A 351 25.82 -8.37 -7.46
C ALA A 351 25.30 -9.64 -8.14
N THR A 352 24.19 -9.54 -8.90
CA THR A 352 23.65 -10.70 -9.63
C THR A 352 24.60 -11.11 -10.78
N ALA A 353 25.15 -10.14 -11.53
CA ALA A 353 26.11 -10.41 -12.59
C ALA A 353 27.38 -11.07 -12.05
N LEU A 354 27.91 -10.60 -10.90
CA LEU A 354 29.05 -11.23 -10.22
C LEU A 354 28.71 -12.65 -9.75
N GLY A 355 27.49 -12.87 -9.23
CA GLY A 355 27.03 -14.22 -8.85
C GLY A 355 26.96 -15.17 -10.04
N VAL A 356 26.46 -14.72 -11.19
CA VAL A 356 26.46 -15.50 -12.43
C VAL A 356 27.89 -15.69 -12.98
N ALA A 357 28.76 -14.69 -12.87
CA ALA A 357 30.15 -14.83 -13.28
C ALA A 357 30.90 -15.89 -12.43
N ALA A 358 30.63 -15.93 -11.12
CA ALA A 358 31.16 -16.97 -10.24
C ALA A 358 30.67 -18.38 -10.66
N ASP A 359 29.39 -18.52 -10.97
CA ASP A 359 28.81 -19.77 -11.50
C ASP A 359 29.48 -20.22 -12.80
N ARG A 360 29.74 -19.30 -13.74
CA ARG A 360 30.18 -19.61 -15.11
C ARG A 360 31.69 -19.80 -15.23
N PHE A 361 32.51 -19.06 -14.43
CA PHE A 361 33.95 -19.04 -14.57
C PHE A 361 34.69 -19.75 -13.43
N VAL A 362 34.13 -19.79 -12.22
CA VAL A 362 34.71 -20.49 -11.08
C VAL A 362 34.13 -21.91 -10.96
N ALA A 363 33.05 -22.21 -11.71
CA ALA A 363 32.38 -23.49 -11.72
C ALA A 363 31.96 -23.96 -10.30
N VAL A 364 31.43 -23.03 -9.52
CA VAL A 364 30.92 -23.34 -8.18
C VAL A 364 29.75 -24.33 -8.31
N PRO A 365 29.74 -25.46 -7.61
CA PRO A 365 28.63 -26.38 -7.66
C PRO A 365 27.34 -25.65 -7.28
N HIS A 366 26.27 -25.82 -8.07
CA HIS A 366 24.99 -25.12 -7.90
C HIS A 366 25.11 -23.57 -7.85
N GLY A 367 26.06 -22.99 -8.58
CA GLY A 367 26.40 -21.57 -8.53
C GLY A 367 25.25 -20.63 -8.90
N HIS A 368 24.22 -21.09 -9.64
CA HIS A 368 22.99 -20.32 -9.88
C HIS A 368 22.27 -19.91 -8.57
N TRP A 369 22.45 -20.63 -7.45
CA TRP A 369 21.95 -20.23 -6.14
C TRP A 369 22.61 -18.97 -5.59
N ILE A 370 23.84 -18.63 -6.01
CA ILE A 370 24.50 -17.38 -5.65
C ILE A 370 23.65 -16.22 -6.14
N ALA A 371 23.32 -16.21 -7.43
CA ALA A 371 22.52 -15.15 -8.05
C ALA A 371 21.06 -15.15 -7.56
N LEU A 372 20.43 -16.32 -7.36
CA LEU A 372 19.11 -16.44 -6.77
C LEU A 372 19.05 -15.86 -5.35
N THR A 373 20.06 -16.14 -4.53
CA THR A 373 20.17 -15.59 -3.17
C THR A 373 20.25 -14.08 -3.19
N VAL A 374 21.07 -13.52 -4.09
CA VAL A 374 21.17 -12.06 -4.29
C VAL A 374 19.80 -11.47 -4.63
N LEU A 375 19.06 -12.06 -5.58
CA LEU A 375 17.73 -11.59 -6.01
C LEU A 375 16.68 -11.63 -4.88
N ILE A 376 16.72 -12.65 -4.03
CA ILE A 376 15.82 -12.80 -2.89
C ILE A 376 16.18 -11.83 -1.76
N VAL A 377 17.47 -11.68 -1.48
CA VAL A 377 17.97 -10.93 -0.31
C VAL A 377 17.98 -9.43 -0.58
N LEU A 378 18.45 -9.00 -1.76
CA LEU A 378 18.71 -7.60 -2.05
C LEU A 378 17.40 -6.87 -2.37
N ARG A 379 17.05 -5.90 -1.51
CA ARG A 379 15.89 -5.02 -1.70
C ARG A 379 16.25 -3.57 -1.33
N PRO A 380 15.56 -2.55 -1.88
CA PRO A 380 15.84 -1.15 -1.59
C PRO A 380 15.30 -0.70 -0.21
N GLU A 381 15.12 -1.59 0.74
CA GLU A 381 14.64 -1.26 2.09
C GLU A 381 15.78 -0.70 2.95
N THR A 382 15.49 0.36 3.69
CA THR A 382 16.50 1.29 4.17
C THR A 382 16.96 1.12 5.61
N ALA A 383 16.15 0.62 6.52
CA ALA A 383 16.57 0.48 7.90
C ALA A 383 16.84 -0.98 8.27
N HIS A 384 17.91 -1.21 9.02
CA HIS A 384 18.32 -2.55 9.46
C HIS A 384 18.52 -3.57 8.34
N THR A 385 19.05 -3.11 7.20
CA THR A 385 19.32 -3.94 6.03
C THR A 385 20.16 -5.16 6.37
N TYR A 386 21.17 -5.03 7.23
CA TYR A 386 21.99 -6.16 7.65
C TYR A 386 21.18 -7.23 8.37
N THR A 387 20.37 -6.87 9.35
CA THR A 387 19.53 -7.81 10.09
C THR A 387 18.54 -8.52 9.18
N ARG A 388 17.98 -7.77 8.22
CA ARG A 388 17.04 -8.34 7.21
C ARG A 388 17.77 -9.22 6.20
N CYS A 389 18.95 -8.83 5.72
CA CYS A 389 19.79 -9.66 4.86
C CYS A 389 20.17 -10.96 5.58
N VAL A 390 20.69 -10.86 6.80
CA VAL A 390 21.04 -12.05 7.62
C VAL A 390 19.81 -12.92 7.86
N GLY A 391 18.66 -12.33 8.19
CA GLY A 391 17.41 -13.07 8.36
C GLY A 391 16.93 -13.78 7.08
N ARG A 392 17.11 -13.16 5.91
CA ARG A 392 16.78 -13.79 4.61
C ARG A 392 17.76 -14.89 4.24
N VAL A 393 19.06 -14.64 4.40
CA VAL A 393 20.11 -15.66 4.14
C VAL A 393 19.91 -16.85 5.09
N GLY A 394 19.70 -16.59 6.39
CA GLY A 394 19.39 -17.63 7.36
C GLY A 394 18.10 -18.37 7.01
N GLY A 395 17.09 -17.66 6.52
CA GLY A 395 15.83 -18.27 6.04
C GLY A 395 16.07 -19.18 4.83
N ILE A 396 16.85 -18.74 3.85
CA ILE A 396 17.18 -19.58 2.69
C ILE A 396 17.96 -20.83 3.16
N ALA A 397 18.95 -20.67 4.02
CA ALA A 397 19.70 -21.79 4.57
C ALA A 397 18.80 -22.79 5.32
N VAL A 398 17.88 -22.30 6.15
CA VAL A 398 16.90 -23.16 6.85
C VAL A 398 15.97 -23.86 5.83
N GLY A 399 15.51 -23.17 4.80
CA GLY A 399 14.65 -23.75 3.76
C GLY A 399 15.36 -24.86 2.98
N VAL A 400 16.61 -24.64 2.60
CA VAL A 400 17.47 -25.63 1.95
C VAL A 400 17.69 -26.83 2.85
N LEU A 401 18.03 -26.61 4.15
CA LEU A 401 18.20 -27.69 5.13
C LEU A 401 16.94 -28.52 5.30
N VAL A 402 15.77 -27.87 5.40
CA VAL A 402 14.47 -28.56 5.51
C VAL A 402 14.18 -29.38 4.26
N ALA A 403 14.41 -28.80 3.07
CA ALA A 403 14.21 -29.51 1.81
C ALA A 403 15.16 -30.70 1.69
N SER A 404 16.44 -30.53 2.00
CA SER A 404 17.45 -31.60 1.94
C SER A 404 17.18 -32.72 2.96
N ALA A 405 16.76 -32.36 4.18
CA ALA A 405 16.35 -33.34 5.19
C ALA A 405 15.13 -34.16 4.74
N LEU A 406 14.15 -33.51 4.12
CA LEU A 406 12.97 -34.20 3.57
C LEU A 406 13.35 -35.08 2.38
N SER A 407 14.21 -34.60 1.47
CA SER A 407 14.73 -35.37 0.33
C SER A 407 15.56 -36.56 0.77
N SER A 408 16.32 -36.48 1.88
CA SER A 408 17.08 -37.61 2.40
C SER A 408 16.21 -38.75 2.94
N ILE A 409 14.98 -38.44 3.40
CA ILE A 409 14.04 -39.41 3.95
C ILE A 409 13.17 -40.02 2.84
N TRP A 410 12.70 -39.21 1.91
CA TRP A 410 11.64 -39.61 0.98
C TRP A 410 12.03 -39.53 -0.50
N GLN A 411 13.08 -38.80 -0.88
CA GLN A 411 13.55 -38.61 -2.27
C GLN A 411 12.43 -38.31 -3.28
N PRO A 412 11.62 -37.26 -3.07
CA PRO A 412 10.54 -36.94 -3.97
C PRO A 412 11.12 -36.53 -5.34
N ALA A 413 10.60 -37.15 -6.42
CA ALA A 413 10.99 -36.85 -7.78
C ALA A 413 9.76 -36.75 -8.68
N GLY A 414 9.86 -36.08 -9.83
CA GLY A 414 8.77 -35.95 -10.77
C GLY A 414 7.51 -35.32 -10.16
N SER A 415 6.38 -36.03 -10.22
CA SER A 415 5.08 -35.55 -9.72
C SER A 415 5.07 -35.31 -8.20
N SER A 416 5.75 -36.15 -7.42
CA SER A 416 5.82 -35.96 -5.96
C SER A 416 6.63 -34.71 -5.58
N ALA A 417 7.69 -34.38 -6.28
CA ALA A 417 8.46 -33.15 -6.10
C ALA A 417 7.59 -31.90 -6.41
N VAL A 418 6.78 -31.96 -7.49
CA VAL A 418 5.81 -30.90 -7.83
C VAL A 418 4.79 -30.69 -6.69
N VAL A 419 4.22 -31.76 -6.16
CA VAL A 419 3.26 -31.66 -5.05
C VAL A 419 3.89 -31.03 -3.82
N VAL A 420 5.10 -31.46 -3.44
CA VAL A 420 5.84 -30.86 -2.31
C VAL A 420 6.15 -29.38 -2.55
N ALA A 421 6.57 -29.01 -3.75
CA ALA A 421 6.79 -27.62 -4.12
C ALA A 421 5.50 -26.77 -3.98
N VAL A 422 4.34 -27.30 -4.40
CA VAL A 422 3.02 -26.65 -4.22
C VAL A 422 2.68 -26.48 -2.72
N VAL A 423 2.97 -27.48 -1.89
CA VAL A 423 2.77 -27.38 -0.44
C VAL A 423 3.65 -26.28 0.16
N PHE A 424 4.92 -26.20 -0.22
CA PHE A 424 5.81 -25.13 0.25
C PHE A 424 5.42 -23.76 -0.29
N LEU A 425 4.82 -23.66 -1.48
CA LEU A 425 4.21 -22.42 -1.96
C LEU A 425 3.02 -22.01 -1.08
N ALA A 426 2.17 -22.95 -0.69
CA ALA A 426 1.07 -22.68 0.25
C ALA A 426 1.61 -22.19 1.61
N VAL A 427 2.68 -22.83 2.11
CA VAL A 427 3.37 -22.41 3.34
C VAL A 427 3.96 -20.99 3.16
N THR A 428 4.54 -20.67 2.02
CA THR A 428 5.07 -19.32 1.70
C THR A 428 3.96 -18.26 1.83
N TYR A 429 2.78 -18.51 1.28
CA TYR A 429 1.63 -17.62 1.39
C TYR A 429 1.12 -17.47 2.84
N ALA A 430 1.06 -18.58 3.58
CA ALA A 430 0.68 -18.57 5.00
C ALA A 430 1.74 -17.87 5.87
N ALA A 431 3.01 -18.05 5.53
CA ALA A 431 4.15 -17.50 6.27
C ALA A 431 4.35 -15.99 6.08
N ALA A 432 3.65 -15.35 5.16
CA ALA A 432 3.78 -13.90 4.88
C ALA A 432 3.66 -13.01 6.12
N ARG A 433 3.04 -13.47 7.19
CA ARG A 433 2.85 -12.79 8.49
C ARG A 433 3.95 -13.01 9.50
N PHE A 434 4.65 -14.15 9.40
CA PHE A 434 5.62 -14.57 10.40
C PHE A 434 7.02 -13.95 10.18
N GLY A 435 7.14 -13.09 9.16
CA GLY A 435 8.36 -12.34 8.88
C GLY A 435 9.26 -12.97 7.82
N TYR A 436 10.38 -12.31 7.57
CA TYR A 436 11.27 -12.63 6.44
C TYR A 436 11.84 -14.04 6.48
N LEU A 437 12.22 -14.51 7.68
CA LEU A 437 12.82 -15.82 7.86
C LEU A 437 11.86 -16.92 7.40
N ALA A 438 10.60 -16.90 7.87
CA ALA A 438 9.62 -17.92 7.52
C ALA A 438 9.27 -17.93 6.02
N VAL A 439 9.07 -16.74 5.43
CA VAL A 439 8.78 -16.60 3.99
C VAL A 439 9.93 -17.11 3.14
N THR A 440 11.18 -16.70 3.46
CA THR A 440 12.33 -17.09 2.66
C THR A 440 12.69 -18.57 2.85
N SER A 441 12.44 -19.16 4.03
CA SER A 441 12.62 -20.60 4.24
C SER A 441 11.64 -21.41 3.40
N ALA A 442 10.35 -21.07 3.42
CA ALA A 442 9.36 -21.77 2.63
C ALA A 442 9.58 -21.59 1.12
N LEU A 443 9.94 -20.39 0.69
CA LEU A 443 10.26 -20.09 -0.71
C LEU A 443 11.50 -20.87 -1.20
N ALA A 444 12.56 -20.92 -0.40
CA ALA A 444 13.77 -21.66 -0.73
C ALA A 444 13.49 -23.17 -0.84
N ALA A 445 12.76 -23.73 0.10
CA ALA A 445 12.34 -25.13 0.03
C ALA A 445 11.47 -25.41 -1.21
N MET A 446 10.53 -24.53 -1.55
CA MET A 446 9.74 -24.64 -2.79
C MET A 446 10.62 -24.66 -4.02
N ILE A 447 11.61 -23.74 -4.12
CA ILE A 447 12.53 -23.66 -5.26
C ILE A 447 13.38 -24.93 -5.33
N THR A 448 13.90 -25.43 -4.20
CA THR A 448 14.70 -26.67 -4.17
C THR A 448 13.91 -27.82 -4.75
N PHE A 449 12.70 -28.09 -4.26
CA PHE A 449 11.86 -29.19 -4.79
C PHE A 449 11.43 -28.97 -6.22
N LEU A 450 11.25 -27.71 -6.66
CA LEU A 450 10.93 -27.42 -8.06
C LEU A 450 12.10 -27.76 -8.98
N LEU A 451 13.34 -27.53 -8.55
CA LEU A 451 14.54 -27.87 -9.31
C LEU A 451 14.84 -29.39 -9.29
N ASP A 452 14.40 -30.10 -8.25
CA ASP A 452 14.54 -31.56 -8.09
C ASP A 452 13.47 -32.37 -8.86
N VAL A 453 12.58 -31.70 -9.61
CA VAL A 453 11.57 -32.39 -10.46
C VAL A 453 12.22 -33.27 -11.53
N ASP A 454 13.42 -32.91 -12.02
CA ASP A 454 14.18 -33.70 -13.00
C ASP A 454 15.04 -34.77 -12.32
N PRO A 455 14.66 -36.06 -12.37
CA PRO A 455 15.38 -37.13 -11.70
C PRO A 455 16.76 -37.44 -12.33
N ALA A 456 17.06 -36.90 -13.52
CA ALA A 456 18.34 -37.10 -14.17
C ALA A 456 19.46 -36.23 -13.57
N LYS A 457 19.10 -35.25 -12.74
CA LYS A 457 20.06 -34.43 -12.00
C LYS A 457 20.29 -35.05 -10.62
N ALA A 458 21.54 -35.46 -10.36
CA ALA A 458 21.93 -35.86 -9.00
C ALA A 458 21.53 -34.75 -8.01
N GLY A 459 20.84 -35.12 -6.94
CA GLY A 459 20.42 -34.16 -5.92
C GLY A 459 21.63 -33.37 -5.40
N PRO A 460 21.50 -32.06 -5.17
CA PRO A 460 22.60 -31.22 -4.73
C PRO A 460 23.11 -31.68 -3.37
N SER A 461 24.42 -31.64 -3.17
CA SER A 461 24.97 -31.79 -1.82
C SER A 461 24.53 -30.59 -0.98
N ILE A 462 24.14 -30.82 0.27
CA ILE A 462 23.71 -29.77 1.21
C ILE A 462 24.81 -28.72 1.37
N GLU A 463 26.05 -29.17 1.40
CA GLU A 463 27.24 -28.35 1.59
C GLU A 463 27.41 -27.36 0.43
N ASP A 464 27.29 -27.82 -0.81
CA ASP A 464 27.40 -26.99 -2.01
C ASP A 464 26.31 -25.92 -2.09
N LEU A 465 25.05 -26.30 -1.77
CA LEU A 465 23.95 -25.36 -1.71
C LEU A 465 24.14 -24.28 -0.64
N LEU A 466 24.51 -24.68 0.57
CA LEU A 466 24.78 -23.73 1.66
C LEU A 466 25.96 -22.83 1.34
N PHE A 467 27.02 -23.36 0.71
CA PHE A 467 28.17 -22.58 0.27
C PHE A 467 27.75 -21.50 -0.75
N ALA A 468 26.99 -21.87 -1.77
CA ALA A 468 26.46 -20.93 -2.74
C ALA A 468 25.55 -19.85 -2.11
N VAL A 469 24.70 -20.23 -1.14
CA VAL A 469 23.84 -19.29 -0.40
C VAL A 469 24.65 -18.31 0.45
N VAL A 470 25.73 -18.78 1.10
CA VAL A 470 26.62 -17.93 1.89
C VAL A 470 27.35 -16.92 1.00
N ILE A 471 27.87 -17.36 -0.15
CA ILE A 471 28.51 -16.47 -1.12
C ILE A 471 27.50 -15.42 -1.63
N GLY A 472 26.30 -15.84 -2.03
CA GLY A 472 25.25 -14.95 -2.50
C GLY A 472 24.80 -13.94 -1.43
N GLY A 473 24.68 -14.38 -0.18
CA GLY A 473 24.42 -13.53 0.97
C GLY A 473 25.54 -12.52 1.22
N GLY A 474 26.78 -12.96 1.14
CA GLY A 474 27.96 -12.11 1.24
C GLY A 474 28.00 -11.02 0.16
N LEU A 475 27.72 -11.39 -1.10
CA LEU A 475 27.62 -10.44 -2.21
C LEU A 475 26.50 -9.41 -1.98
N ALA A 476 25.33 -9.85 -1.48
CA ALA A 476 24.22 -8.94 -1.18
C ALA A 476 24.58 -7.96 -0.06
N VAL A 477 25.24 -8.42 1.01
CA VAL A 477 25.73 -7.56 2.10
C VAL A 477 26.79 -6.60 1.59
N MET A 478 27.78 -7.08 0.84
CA MET A 478 28.84 -6.25 0.29
C MET A 478 28.30 -5.15 -0.64
N ALA A 479 27.31 -5.47 -1.48
CA ALA A 479 26.64 -4.49 -2.33
C ALA A 479 25.96 -3.38 -1.52
N HIS A 480 25.45 -3.67 -0.32
CA HIS A 480 24.92 -2.66 0.60
C HIS A 480 25.98 -1.81 1.26
N VAL A 481 27.15 -2.41 1.59
CA VAL A 481 28.27 -1.67 2.20
C VAL A 481 28.88 -0.69 1.21
N VAL A 482 29.04 -1.11 -0.05
CA VAL A 482 29.64 -0.28 -1.11
C VAL A 482 28.76 0.90 -1.52
N LEU A 483 27.44 0.72 -1.52
CA LEU A 483 26.46 1.77 -1.87
C LEU A 483 25.41 1.90 -0.75
N PRO A 484 25.72 2.53 0.39
CA PRO A 484 24.82 2.60 1.53
C PRO A 484 23.59 3.47 1.26
N ASP A 485 22.52 3.14 1.94
CA ASP A 485 21.26 3.91 1.92
C ASP A 485 21.03 4.63 3.26
N HIS A 486 20.61 5.90 3.21
CA HIS A 486 20.40 6.75 4.37
C HIS A 486 18.92 6.74 4.79
N GLY A 487 18.45 5.69 5.47
CA GLY A 487 17.03 5.48 5.78
C GLY A 487 16.40 6.49 6.72
N LEU A 488 17.12 6.91 7.78
CA LEU A 488 16.62 7.89 8.74
C LEU A 488 16.47 9.28 8.12
N ILE A 489 17.41 9.68 7.27
CA ILE A 489 17.34 10.96 6.55
C ILE A 489 16.08 11.01 5.67
N ARG A 490 15.69 9.89 5.06
CA ARG A 490 14.45 9.82 4.26
C ARG A 490 13.19 9.89 5.10
N LEU A 491 13.18 9.28 6.30
CA LEU A 491 12.04 9.37 7.19
C LEU A 491 11.78 10.82 7.59
N HIS A 492 12.83 11.55 7.97
CA HIS A 492 12.74 12.98 8.30
C HIS A 492 12.31 13.82 7.09
N GLN A 493 12.88 13.54 5.90
CA GLN A 493 12.46 14.21 4.68
C GLN A 493 10.98 13.95 4.36
N ARG A 494 10.50 12.72 4.47
CA ARG A 494 9.09 12.36 4.26
C ARG A 494 8.17 12.94 5.32
N ALA A 495 8.65 13.06 6.57
CA ALA A 495 7.93 13.76 7.61
C ALA A 495 7.77 15.26 7.28
N GLY A 496 8.83 15.93 6.83
CA GLY A 496 8.78 17.32 6.39
C GLY A 496 7.85 17.52 5.19
N GLU A 497 7.90 16.64 4.16
CA GLU A 497 7.00 16.69 3.00
C GLU A 497 5.53 16.49 3.42
N LEU A 498 5.26 15.58 4.35
CA LEU A 498 3.92 15.36 4.89
C LEU A 498 3.42 16.58 5.65
N LEU A 499 4.24 17.12 6.58
CA LEU A 499 3.89 18.30 7.36
C LEU A 499 3.54 19.47 6.44
N LYS A 500 4.40 19.75 5.45
CA LYS A 500 4.14 20.81 4.46
C LYS A 500 2.82 20.58 3.70
N SER A 501 2.56 19.37 3.25
CA SER A 501 1.35 19.07 2.49
C SER A 501 0.07 19.19 3.34
N GLU A 502 0.13 18.82 4.62
CA GLU A 502 -0.99 18.99 5.57
C GLU A 502 -1.24 20.46 5.89
N ILE A 503 -0.18 21.25 5.98
CA ILE A 503 -0.28 22.70 6.17
C ILE A 503 -0.83 23.41 4.92
N ASP A 504 -0.35 23.05 3.73
CA ASP A 504 -0.90 23.59 2.48
C ASP A 504 -2.40 23.28 2.36
N TYR A 505 -2.84 22.10 2.82
CA TYR A 505 -4.24 21.74 2.89
C TYR A 505 -5.00 22.57 3.95
N ALA A 506 -4.46 22.69 5.16
CA ALA A 506 -5.07 23.49 6.23
C ALA A 506 -5.20 24.97 5.82
N ALA A 507 -4.14 25.54 5.25
CA ALA A 507 -4.15 26.90 4.74
C ALA A 507 -5.20 27.12 3.64
N ALA A 508 -5.37 26.14 2.73
CA ALA A 508 -6.39 26.21 1.68
C ALA A 508 -7.81 26.17 2.26
N VAL A 509 -8.05 25.30 3.26
CA VAL A 509 -9.37 25.19 3.91
C VAL A 509 -9.70 26.45 4.72
N VAL A 510 -8.76 26.95 5.52
CA VAL A 510 -8.95 28.17 6.31
C VAL A 510 -9.19 29.38 5.40
N LYS A 511 -8.42 29.50 4.30
CA LYS A 511 -8.61 30.59 3.32
C LYS A 511 -9.96 30.53 2.64
N ALA A 512 -10.44 29.33 2.31
CA ALA A 512 -11.76 29.12 1.71
C ALA A 512 -12.93 29.57 2.60
N PHE A 513 -12.67 29.80 3.87
CA PHE A 513 -13.67 30.26 4.82
C PHE A 513 -13.96 31.77 4.72
N VAL A 514 -12.96 32.56 4.38
CA VAL A 514 -13.03 34.01 4.35
C VAL A 514 -12.98 34.59 2.95
N HIS A 515 -12.50 33.81 1.97
CA HIS A 515 -12.43 34.23 0.56
C HIS A 515 -13.22 33.30 -0.34
N GLU A 516 -13.83 33.90 -1.35
CA GLU A 516 -14.45 33.15 -2.45
C GLU A 516 -13.35 32.54 -3.34
N LEU A 517 -13.45 31.23 -3.55
CA LEU A 517 -12.57 30.51 -4.47
C LEU A 517 -13.32 30.21 -5.77
N ASP A 518 -12.69 30.44 -6.91
CA ASP A 518 -13.30 30.19 -8.24
C ASP A 518 -13.80 28.73 -8.37
N HIS A 519 -13.04 27.75 -7.83
CA HIS A 519 -13.38 26.33 -7.82
C HIS A 519 -13.02 25.69 -6.48
N PRO A 520 -13.76 25.96 -5.39
CA PRO A 520 -13.35 25.53 -4.05
C PRO A 520 -13.24 24.01 -3.91
N ALA A 521 -14.16 23.25 -4.51
CA ALA A 521 -14.16 21.79 -4.45
C ALA A 521 -12.92 21.18 -5.12
N GLU A 522 -12.49 21.77 -6.22
CA GLU A 522 -11.32 21.27 -6.99
C GLU A 522 -10.00 21.63 -6.32
N ALA A 523 -9.88 22.86 -5.83
CA ALA A 523 -8.68 23.35 -5.12
C ALA A 523 -8.46 22.58 -3.80
N LEU A 524 -9.49 22.42 -2.98
CA LEU A 524 -9.44 21.67 -1.73
C LEU A 524 -9.19 20.18 -1.96
N SER A 525 -9.80 19.59 -2.99
CA SER A 525 -9.57 18.20 -3.36
C SER A 525 -8.12 17.96 -3.79
N ALA A 526 -7.54 18.87 -4.58
CA ALA A 526 -6.14 18.79 -5.02
C ALA A 526 -5.17 18.91 -3.85
N ALA A 527 -5.39 19.85 -2.92
CA ALA A 527 -4.57 20.00 -1.72
C ALA A 527 -4.64 18.76 -0.82
N TRP A 528 -5.84 18.28 -0.57
CA TRP A 528 -6.08 17.06 0.19
C TRP A 528 -5.40 15.83 -0.46
N GLN A 529 -5.49 15.64 -1.78
CA GLN A 529 -4.81 14.54 -2.47
C GLN A 529 -3.29 14.59 -2.35
N ARG A 530 -2.70 15.80 -2.30
CA ARG A 530 -1.26 15.95 -2.03
C ARG A 530 -0.91 15.49 -0.61
N ALA A 531 -1.65 15.96 0.40
CA ALA A 531 -1.48 15.56 1.80
C ALA A 531 -1.65 14.06 1.98
N PHE A 532 -2.66 13.46 1.36
CA PHE A 532 -2.90 12.02 1.39
C PHE A 532 -1.73 11.22 0.79
N ARG A 533 -1.19 11.63 -0.37
CA ARG A 533 -0.02 10.97 -0.99
C ARG A 533 1.24 11.10 -0.14
N ALA A 534 1.48 12.28 0.43
CA ALA A 534 2.60 12.51 1.32
C ALA A 534 2.49 11.65 2.60
N ARG A 535 1.27 11.49 3.15
CA ARG A 535 1.00 10.61 4.30
C ARG A 535 1.29 9.15 3.98
N ALA A 536 0.83 8.65 2.84
CA ALA A 536 1.12 7.29 2.40
C ALA A 536 2.63 7.05 2.24
N ALA A 537 3.37 8.03 1.68
CA ALA A 537 4.83 7.96 1.55
C ALA A 537 5.55 7.96 2.91
N PHE A 538 5.09 8.77 3.86
CA PHE A 538 5.61 8.80 5.24
C PHE A 538 5.35 7.47 5.98
N GLU A 539 4.14 6.93 5.90
CA GLU A 539 3.81 5.64 6.52
C GLU A 539 4.64 4.49 5.93
N ALA A 540 4.85 4.49 4.60
CA ALA A 540 5.75 3.55 3.96
C ALA A 540 7.19 3.68 4.49
N ALA A 541 7.72 4.90 4.60
CA ALA A 541 9.05 5.15 5.13
C ALA A 541 9.14 4.76 6.62
N SER A 542 8.12 5.06 7.42
CA SER A 542 8.08 4.73 8.85
C SER A 542 7.94 3.22 9.10
N GLY A 543 7.20 2.51 8.26
CA GLY A 543 7.10 1.05 8.29
C GLY A 543 8.39 0.35 7.86
N ALA A 544 9.12 0.94 6.89
CA ALA A 544 10.44 0.48 6.47
C ALA A 544 11.52 0.76 7.52
N THR A 545 11.35 1.81 8.33
CA THR A 545 12.26 2.19 9.42
C THR A 545 11.78 1.50 10.70
N ARG A 546 12.38 0.36 11.06
CA ARG A 546 12.10 -0.24 12.38
C ARG A 546 12.55 0.75 13.46
N ALA A 547 11.60 1.27 14.20
CA ALA A 547 11.86 2.15 15.32
C ALA A 547 12.40 1.34 16.50
N ASP A 548 13.69 1.03 16.49
CA ASP A 548 14.33 0.27 17.58
C ASP A 548 14.49 1.15 18.84
N SER A 549 14.61 2.47 18.68
CA SER A 549 14.67 3.38 19.81
C SER A 549 13.27 3.70 20.36
N ARG A 550 13.17 3.79 21.70
CA ARG A 550 11.93 4.24 22.37
C ARG A 550 11.58 5.67 21.99
N GLU A 551 12.59 6.49 21.71
CA GLU A 551 12.45 7.89 21.32
C GLU A 551 11.81 8.04 19.95
N LEU A 552 12.31 7.31 18.94
CA LEU A 552 11.74 7.33 17.60
C LEU A 552 10.28 6.85 17.59
N ARG A 553 9.95 5.79 18.36
CA ARG A 553 8.56 5.33 18.50
C ARG A 553 7.65 6.35 19.16
N ARG A 554 8.16 7.12 20.14
CA ARG A 554 7.43 8.19 20.80
C ARG A 554 7.20 9.35 19.85
N TRP A 555 8.25 9.77 19.14
CA TRP A 555 8.19 10.81 18.13
C TRP A 555 7.18 10.47 17.03
N LEU A 556 7.25 9.28 16.43
CA LEU A 556 6.30 8.83 15.41
C LEU A 556 4.85 8.85 15.89
N ARG A 557 4.59 8.42 17.12
CA ARG A 557 3.23 8.46 17.69
C ARG A 557 2.73 9.88 17.88
N SER A 558 3.54 10.74 18.48
CA SER A 558 3.21 12.15 18.70
C SER A 558 2.94 12.85 17.36
N TYR A 559 3.81 12.62 16.39
CA TYR A 559 3.69 13.18 15.03
C TYR A 559 2.40 12.77 14.34
N ARG A 560 2.07 11.46 14.35
CA ARG A 560 0.81 10.94 13.79
C ARG A 560 -0.42 11.49 14.48
N THR A 561 -0.40 11.55 15.81
CA THR A 561 -1.53 12.08 16.59
C THR A 561 -1.79 13.54 16.25
N ALA A 562 -0.75 14.35 16.18
CA ALA A 562 -0.87 15.77 15.86
C ALA A 562 -1.38 15.99 14.42
N LEU A 563 -0.83 15.29 13.43
CA LEU A 563 -1.30 15.40 12.06
C LEU A 563 -2.73 14.87 11.85
N ASN A 564 -3.13 13.84 12.59
CA ASN A 564 -4.52 13.38 12.57
C ASN A 564 -5.47 14.46 13.12
N ALA A 565 -5.07 15.18 14.16
CA ALA A 565 -5.86 16.28 14.70
C ALA A 565 -5.97 17.44 13.70
N VAL A 566 -4.87 17.80 12.99
CA VAL A 566 -4.91 18.80 11.91
C VAL A 566 -5.87 18.38 10.79
N THR A 567 -5.76 17.15 10.29
CA THR A 567 -6.66 16.66 9.25
C THR A 567 -8.12 16.64 9.71
N SER A 568 -8.39 16.29 10.97
CA SER A 568 -9.74 16.29 11.55
C SER A 568 -10.32 17.71 11.63
N ALA A 569 -9.51 18.69 12.08
CA ALA A 569 -9.89 20.09 12.12
C ALA A 569 -10.21 20.63 10.72
N CYS A 570 -9.39 20.32 9.71
CA CYS A 570 -9.66 20.69 8.31
C CYS A 570 -10.96 20.07 7.79
N THR A 571 -11.23 18.80 8.14
CA THR A 571 -12.48 18.12 7.73
C THR A 571 -13.71 18.78 8.39
N SER A 572 -13.61 19.15 9.67
CA SER A 572 -14.65 19.90 10.37
C SER A 572 -14.92 21.26 9.70
N LEU A 573 -13.86 21.99 9.36
CA LEU A 573 -13.98 23.25 8.63
C LEU A 573 -14.63 23.07 7.26
N GLU A 574 -14.20 22.09 6.45
CA GLU A 574 -14.81 21.85 5.13
C GLU A 574 -16.32 21.58 5.20
N THR A 575 -16.76 20.88 6.27
CA THR A 575 -18.20 20.59 6.43
C THR A 575 -19.03 21.81 6.79
N THR A 576 -18.38 22.86 7.32
CA THR A 576 -19.04 24.13 7.69
C THR A 576 -18.89 25.22 6.64
N LEU A 577 -18.11 25.00 5.57
CA LEU A 577 -18.01 25.92 4.44
C LEU A 577 -19.41 26.11 3.80
N SER A 578 -19.89 27.33 3.78
CA SER A 578 -21.12 27.69 3.04
C SER A 578 -20.82 27.82 1.56
N SER A 579 -21.85 27.57 0.73
CA SER A 579 -21.74 27.75 -0.74
C SER A 579 -21.62 29.23 -1.13
N GLU A 580 -21.98 30.14 -0.25
CA GLU A 580 -21.83 31.57 -0.40
C GLU A 580 -21.00 32.10 0.76
N PRO A 581 -20.00 32.98 0.51
CA PRO A 581 -19.23 33.61 1.57
C PRO A 581 -20.18 34.38 2.47
N SER A 582 -19.97 34.23 3.77
CA SER A 582 -20.77 34.94 4.76
C SER A 582 -20.50 36.45 4.62
N THR A 583 -21.46 37.17 4.09
CA THR A 583 -21.48 38.66 4.04
C THR A 583 -21.42 39.33 5.44
N ALA A 584 -21.40 38.54 6.51
CA ALA A 584 -21.38 38.95 7.90
C ALA A 584 -19.99 38.94 8.54
N LEU A 585 -18.89 38.68 7.79
CA LEU A 585 -17.53 38.74 8.31
C LEU A 585 -17.01 40.17 8.30
N THR A 586 -16.38 40.59 9.41
CA THR A 586 -15.75 41.93 9.47
C THR A 586 -14.40 41.94 8.75
N PRO A 587 -13.99 43.04 8.11
CA PRO A 587 -12.69 43.13 7.45
C PRO A 587 -11.51 42.81 8.37
N GLU A 588 -11.61 43.16 9.65
CA GLU A 588 -10.58 42.91 10.68
C GLU A 588 -10.44 41.42 10.96
N PHE A 589 -11.56 40.68 11.00
CA PHE A 589 -11.54 39.24 11.15
C PHE A 589 -10.95 38.55 9.92
N VAL A 590 -11.30 38.98 8.70
CA VAL A 590 -10.74 38.47 7.45
C VAL A 590 -9.23 38.70 7.42
N ALA A 591 -8.75 39.90 7.77
CA ALA A 591 -7.32 40.20 7.84
C ALA A 591 -6.59 39.33 8.87
N ALA A 592 -7.16 39.11 10.06
CA ALA A 592 -6.57 38.24 11.07
C ALA A 592 -6.49 36.77 10.60
N VAL A 593 -7.43 36.31 9.81
CA VAL A 593 -7.41 34.96 9.22
C VAL A 593 -6.37 34.87 8.11
N ASP A 594 -6.20 35.89 7.28
CA ASP A 594 -5.14 35.95 6.25
C ASP A 594 -3.75 35.96 6.90
N ASP A 595 -3.53 36.76 7.94
CA ASP A 595 -2.28 36.77 8.71
C ASP A 595 -2.00 35.38 9.32
N TYR A 596 -3.02 34.71 9.84
CA TYR A 596 -2.89 33.34 10.31
C TYR A 596 -2.52 32.35 9.19
N VAL A 597 -3.09 32.46 8.01
CA VAL A 597 -2.77 31.61 6.86
C VAL A 597 -1.32 31.84 6.41
N ASP A 598 -0.84 33.07 6.44
CA ASP A 598 0.54 33.39 6.10
C ASP A 598 1.53 32.87 7.14
N ALA A 599 1.25 33.07 8.43
CA ALA A 599 2.02 32.48 9.53
C ALA A 599 2.03 30.94 9.47
N LEU A 600 0.89 30.32 9.14
CA LEU A 600 0.75 28.88 8.98
C LEU A 600 1.61 28.34 7.81
N ARG A 601 1.71 29.05 6.70
CA ARG A 601 2.56 28.69 5.56
C ARG A 601 4.03 28.84 5.84
N GLY A 602 4.40 29.76 6.70
CA GLY A 602 5.78 30.05 7.07
C GLY A 602 6.65 30.53 5.92
N ALA A 603 7.95 30.65 6.19
CA ALA A 603 8.92 31.05 5.18
C ALA A 603 9.06 30.02 4.04
N ARG A 604 9.33 30.50 2.82
CA ARG A 604 9.54 29.61 1.66
C ARG A 604 10.76 28.72 1.92
N PRO A 605 10.63 27.38 1.76
CA PRO A 605 11.75 26.49 1.97
C PRO A 605 12.86 26.75 0.94
N SER A 606 14.10 26.81 1.40
CA SER A 606 15.29 26.82 0.54
C SER A 606 16.01 25.48 0.61
N ALA A 607 16.94 25.24 -0.33
CA ALA A 607 17.74 24.01 -0.31
C ALA A 607 18.60 23.86 0.97
N ALA A 608 18.89 24.96 1.65
CA ALA A 608 19.71 25.01 2.86
C ALA A 608 18.90 24.99 4.18
N THR A 609 17.61 25.34 4.13
CA THR A 609 16.74 25.39 5.30
C THR A 609 15.51 24.53 5.07
N PRO A 610 15.30 23.46 5.88
CA PRO A 610 14.05 22.73 5.87
C PRO A 610 12.92 23.70 6.25
N TRP A 611 11.72 23.43 5.70
CA TRP A 611 10.54 24.22 6.02
C TRP A 611 10.26 24.16 7.52
N THR A 612 10.19 25.33 8.15
CA THR A 612 9.89 25.48 9.57
C THR A 612 8.76 26.49 9.74
N VAL A 613 7.80 26.16 10.62
CA VAL A 613 6.76 27.10 11.09
C VAL A 613 7.31 27.79 12.31
N ASP A 614 7.24 29.11 12.33
CA ASP A 614 7.44 29.88 13.57
C ASP A 614 6.19 29.70 14.45
N ILE A 615 6.36 28.96 15.54
CA ILE A 615 5.26 28.64 16.46
C ILE A 615 4.83 29.87 17.26
N ASP A 616 5.73 30.79 17.56
CA ASP A 616 5.41 32.00 18.30
C ASP A 616 4.58 32.93 17.41
N GLU A 617 4.98 33.11 16.14
CA GLU A 617 4.23 33.88 15.17
C GLU A 617 2.84 33.23 14.90
N LEU A 618 2.77 31.91 14.70
CA LEU A 618 1.52 31.21 14.52
C LEU A 618 0.58 31.30 15.72
N THR A 619 1.15 31.28 16.95
CA THR A 619 0.38 31.41 18.17
C THR A 619 -0.15 32.83 18.35
N ALA A 620 0.65 33.84 17.99
CA ALA A 620 0.22 35.25 18.02
C ALA A 620 -0.91 35.49 16.98
N ALA A 621 -0.77 34.98 15.76
CA ALA A 621 -1.81 35.08 14.74
C ALA A 621 -3.11 34.34 15.14
N ASN A 622 -3.00 33.15 15.77
CA ASN A 622 -4.17 32.47 16.34
C ASN A 622 -4.86 33.29 17.43
N GLN A 623 -4.11 34.00 18.27
CA GLN A 623 -4.67 34.85 19.30
C GLN A 623 -5.45 36.04 18.67
N GLN A 624 -4.93 36.65 17.59
CA GLN A 624 -5.65 37.68 16.84
C GLN A 624 -6.97 37.18 16.25
N VAL A 625 -6.94 35.99 15.63
CA VAL A 625 -8.18 35.34 15.11
C VAL A 625 -9.21 35.12 16.21
N ARG A 626 -8.76 34.73 17.43
CA ARG A 626 -9.67 34.57 18.57
C ARG A 626 -10.25 35.91 19.07
N GLU A 627 -9.44 36.95 19.14
CA GLU A 627 -9.85 38.28 19.60
C GLU A 627 -10.85 38.92 18.64
N GLN A 628 -10.55 38.93 17.35
CA GLN A 628 -11.44 39.46 16.32
C GLN A 628 -12.69 38.60 16.09
N GLY A 629 -12.57 37.28 16.34
CA GLY A 629 -13.68 36.34 16.22
C GLY A 629 -14.60 36.29 17.44
N ALA A 630 -14.23 36.84 18.60
CA ALA A 630 -14.98 36.70 19.84
C ALA A 630 -16.42 37.29 19.74
N GLY A 631 -16.58 38.43 19.09
CA GLY A 631 -17.88 39.06 18.85
C GLY A 631 -18.72 38.32 17.80
N LEU A 632 -18.08 37.87 16.74
CA LEU A 632 -18.72 37.16 15.62
C LEU A 632 -19.16 35.74 15.99
N ALA A 633 -18.38 35.07 16.86
CA ALA A 633 -18.66 33.70 17.28
C ALA A 633 -19.95 33.53 18.11
N ALA A 634 -20.49 34.61 18.68
CA ALA A 634 -21.74 34.58 19.39
C ALA A 634 -22.95 34.34 18.42
N ASP A 635 -22.93 35.02 17.27
CA ASP A 635 -24.04 35.03 16.34
C ASP A 635 -23.80 34.19 15.06
N ASN A 636 -22.55 33.85 14.77
CA ASN A 636 -22.13 33.10 13.57
C ASN A 636 -21.50 31.74 13.93
N ALA A 637 -22.28 30.68 13.71
CA ALA A 637 -21.82 29.30 13.99
C ALA A 637 -20.56 28.91 13.18
N ALA A 638 -20.44 29.39 11.95
CA ALA A 638 -19.30 29.10 11.09
C ALA A 638 -18.01 29.78 11.63
N ALA A 639 -18.09 31.05 12.03
CA ALA A 639 -16.97 31.75 12.65
C ALA A 639 -16.51 31.08 13.94
N ARG A 640 -17.46 30.58 14.75
CA ARG A 640 -17.18 29.83 15.97
C ARG A 640 -16.38 28.56 15.70
N VAL A 641 -16.78 27.79 14.69
CA VAL A 641 -16.06 26.58 14.28
C VAL A 641 -14.67 26.95 13.76
N LEU A 642 -14.55 28.00 12.95
CA LEU A 642 -13.24 28.44 12.44
C LEU A 642 -12.27 28.77 13.58
N VAL A 643 -12.70 29.59 14.55
CA VAL A 643 -11.87 29.96 15.70
C VAL A 643 -11.44 28.73 16.52
N ALA A 644 -12.35 27.79 16.75
CA ALA A 644 -12.06 26.56 17.50
C ALA A 644 -11.07 25.65 16.79
N GLU A 645 -11.24 25.46 15.46
CA GLU A 645 -10.39 24.55 14.70
C GLU A 645 -9.03 25.15 14.36
N VAL A 646 -8.93 26.47 14.14
CA VAL A 646 -7.66 27.19 14.05
C VAL A 646 -6.83 27.00 15.32
N ALA A 647 -7.44 27.11 16.50
CA ALA A 647 -6.79 26.84 17.78
C ALA A 647 -6.35 25.36 17.92
N THR A 648 -7.10 24.42 17.35
CA THR A 648 -6.76 22.99 17.35
C THR A 648 -5.56 22.72 16.43
N ILE A 649 -5.54 23.31 15.23
CA ILE A 649 -4.41 23.24 14.30
C ILE A 649 -3.14 23.79 14.95
N THR A 650 -3.22 25.00 15.52
CA THR A 650 -2.09 25.67 16.19
C THR A 650 -1.49 24.81 17.32
N ARG A 651 -2.33 24.29 18.23
CA ARG A 651 -1.90 23.42 19.32
C ARG A 651 -1.23 22.13 18.82
N SER A 652 -1.77 21.56 17.76
CA SER A 652 -1.25 20.31 17.19
C SER A 652 0.12 20.52 16.55
N LEU A 653 0.33 21.63 15.85
CA LEU A 653 1.61 22.00 15.25
C LEU A 653 2.65 22.39 16.32
N ALA A 654 2.25 23.12 17.37
CA ALA A 654 3.11 23.39 18.52
C ALA A 654 3.59 22.09 19.20
N GLY A 655 2.70 21.07 19.28
CA GLY A 655 3.06 19.75 19.78
C GLY A 655 4.09 19.01 18.91
N ILE A 656 4.05 19.20 17.59
CA ILE A 656 5.06 18.67 16.67
C ILE A 656 6.40 19.36 16.88
N ALA A 657 6.42 20.69 16.96
CA ALA A 657 7.64 21.48 17.15
C ALA A 657 8.32 21.21 18.51
N ALA A 658 7.54 20.99 19.58
CA ALA A 658 8.04 20.62 20.89
C ALA A 658 8.59 19.19 20.97
N ALA A 659 8.18 18.31 20.06
CA ALA A 659 8.68 16.94 19.98
C ALA A 659 10.10 16.95 19.38
N ARG A 660 11.14 16.79 20.23
CA ARG A 660 12.54 16.72 19.77
C ARG A 660 12.68 15.63 18.69
N GLU A 661 13.20 16.02 17.52
CA GLU A 661 13.62 15.06 16.51
C GLU A 661 14.70 14.13 17.09
N PRO A 662 14.58 12.80 16.89
CA PRO A 662 15.63 11.90 17.31
C PRO A 662 16.88 12.18 16.46
N THR A 663 17.94 12.62 17.11
CA THR A 663 19.24 12.83 16.47
C THR A 663 19.73 11.48 15.92
N SER A 664 20.19 11.44 14.65
CA SER A 664 20.86 10.27 14.11
C SER A 664 22.10 10.01 14.98
N PRO A 665 22.33 8.78 15.46
CA PRO A 665 23.62 8.43 15.99
C PRO A 665 24.64 8.60 14.85
N GLY A 666 25.67 9.42 15.05
CA GLY A 666 26.73 9.74 14.13
C GLY A 666 27.54 8.50 13.69
#